data_e8e711a57f1ea177e66ca5f97cdd8dc4
#
_entry.id   e8e711a57f1ea177e66ca5f97cdd8dc4
#
_cell.length_a   1.000
_cell.length_b   1.000
_cell.length_c   1.000
_cell.angle_alpha   90.00
_cell.angle_beta   90.00
_cell.angle_gamma   90.00
#
_symmetry.space_group_name_H-M   'P 1'
#
loop_
_entity.id
_entity.type
_entity.pdbx_description
1 polymer ?
#
loop_
_entity_poly.entity_id
_entity_poly.type
_entity_poly.pdbx_seq_one_letter_code
_entity_poly.pdbx_strand_id
1 'polypeptide(L)'
;MRARINGKKNSAWVTVALCLALAVLGVLHFGGIGTKWLTLLAGIGVIALLVLGDRKRIWNLPSLLLLGYAAFSWVTIFWAMSGKFHLREGSKILIAVFFFLLVAMHRCFDGAFMRRVMGVIAGISALYAFLSVEAVSTGITKLLLERLPAINTDTIAFNGARLYGIFGNSNIEASVFAIGVLLSVALVCGAEKKWQRILFTVTLSVSAFAFLLVFSMGAIACFIAAVTVYLIFAGKGRSAALLRMLGAAVPTLVCGFIAFALFTSERSALVLALLLANAGVSVLLELTVSARLSAVLERHEKLAFGVLIAVVLGAGVYAVAAMNVTGPYTFGPELYRSEQLGAGEHTIQVEADGAVTVRIYTQNAVQMMSSSSTELYNDVAEGTITITVPEEDVKTFFSLLAEPQVTVRRVLIDGSMELPLRYKLLPGFAAYRVQSFGMNNSTMLREMFWGDAVKLWKLSPIVGSGVGAFETGVTRVQDYPYETRYVHQHYLQILLEDGVVGLALYIGALVTMLLALWKRRKQTREDEFYWLYPALCAEFVMNGLQMLWDVSMSMIVFLCMTYALYGLIVGACAEPFAEKVAAAEGNGRKKKTQAKRLDPSLLARNIGIGFTVVVVLTLGGNLYAASKADAPVADGDEFLYNLSAAAKLDLYERNDMMLSYVVNSLEMEYPEDYREQADEYAAQLSKVQSNTIPRYLVDYYLRTEQYGEAVDEAILGAMYSASNADTWNSCAALLNEALFQSMLTPLLTEDREPLMAKLTAYRDALEAHNAGAYVPVELNEETQAFFDKIVVLNGCMDDDRLFAETLFTT
;
A
#
# COMPACT_ATOMS: atom_id res chain seq x y z
N MET A 1 -43.64 -8.81 -17.48
CA MET A 1 -43.92 -8.54 -16.04
C MET A 1 -43.23 -9.52 -15.11
N ARG A 2 -43.34 -10.85 -15.27
CA ARG A 2 -42.60 -11.84 -14.44
C ARG A 2 -41.06 -11.70 -14.50
N ALA A 3 -40.47 -11.44 -15.66
CA ALA A 3 -39.02 -11.22 -15.80
C ALA A 3 -38.53 -9.96 -15.04
N ARG A 4 -39.33 -8.88 -15.02
CA ARG A 4 -39.06 -7.65 -14.25
C ARG A 4 -39.18 -7.84 -12.72
N ILE A 5 -40.10 -8.69 -12.28
CA ILE A 5 -40.29 -9.03 -10.87
C ILE A 5 -39.14 -9.93 -10.38
N ASN A 6 -38.73 -10.91 -11.18
CA ASN A 6 -37.60 -11.78 -10.86
C ASN A 6 -36.24 -10.99 -10.88
N GLY A 7 -36.09 -10.04 -11.82
CA GLY A 7 -34.93 -9.15 -11.85
C GLY A 7 -34.82 -8.26 -10.60
N LYS A 8 -35.93 -7.71 -10.10
CA LYS A 8 -35.94 -6.92 -8.86
C LYS A 8 -35.60 -7.75 -7.61
N LYS A 9 -36.05 -9.01 -7.52
CA LYS A 9 -35.68 -9.93 -6.43
C LYS A 9 -34.22 -10.27 -6.47
N ASN A 10 -33.68 -10.58 -7.67
CA ASN A 10 -32.26 -10.92 -7.80
C ASN A 10 -31.33 -9.73 -7.46
N SER A 11 -31.70 -8.48 -7.79
CA SER A 11 -30.89 -7.31 -7.46
C SER A 11 -30.83 -7.02 -5.95
N ALA A 12 -31.85 -7.41 -5.18
CA ALA A 12 -31.84 -7.27 -3.73
C ALA A 12 -30.82 -8.23 -3.07
N TRP A 13 -30.77 -9.48 -3.55
CA TRP A 13 -29.81 -10.47 -3.03
C TRP A 13 -28.36 -10.10 -3.36
N VAL A 14 -28.07 -9.58 -4.57
CA VAL A 14 -26.74 -9.07 -4.94
C VAL A 14 -26.30 -7.95 -3.99
N THR A 15 -27.23 -7.04 -3.66
CA THR A 15 -26.95 -5.94 -2.73
C THR A 15 -26.61 -6.47 -1.32
N VAL A 16 -27.37 -7.44 -0.82
CA VAL A 16 -27.10 -8.05 0.49
C VAL A 16 -25.77 -8.80 0.49
N ALA A 17 -25.49 -9.57 -0.56
CA ALA A 17 -24.22 -10.28 -0.71
C ALA A 17 -23.02 -9.32 -0.74
N LEU A 18 -23.13 -8.21 -1.45
CA LEU A 18 -22.11 -7.16 -1.50
C LEU A 18 -21.87 -6.54 -0.12
N CYS A 19 -22.94 -6.21 0.63
CA CYS A 19 -22.85 -5.68 1.99
C CYS A 19 -22.09 -6.63 2.92
N LEU A 20 -22.54 -7.88 2.97
CA LEU A 20 -21.94 -8.89 3.85
C LEU A 20 -20.48 -9.15 3.47
N ALA A 21 -20.19 -9.29 2.17
CA ALA A 21 -18.83 -9.55 1.71
C ALA A 21 -17.87 -8.38 2.03
N LEU A 22 -18.27 -7.13 1.79
CA LEU A 22 -17.44 -5.97 2.14
C LEU A 22 -17.26 -5.82 3.64
N ALA A 23 -18.31 -6.06 4.45
CA ALA A 23 -18.19 -6.00 5.90
C ALA A 23 -17.25 -7.09 6.44
N VAL A 24 -17.36 -8.32 5.91
CA VAL A 24 -16.47 -9.43 6.30
C VAL A 24 -15.02 -9.17 5.88
N LEU A 25 -14.79 -8.66 4.66
CA LEU A 25 -13.44 -8.36 4.17
C LEU A 25 -12.74 -7.29 5.00
N GLY A 26 -13.48 -6.30 5.53
CA GLY A 26 -12.92 -5.30 6.43
C GLY A 26 -12.38 -5.89 7.71
N VAL A 27 -13.08 -6.88 8.28
CA VAL A 27 -12.65 -7.59 9.49
C VAL A 27 -11.51 -8.57 9.19
N LEU A 28 -11.59 -9.32 8.10
CA LEU A 28 -10.59 -10.32 7.72
C LEU A 28 -9.25 -9.72 7.28
N HIS A 29 -9.23 -8.45 6.91
CA HIS A 29 -7.98 -7.75 6.62
C HIS A 29 -6.96 -7.87 7.74
N PHE A 30 -7.40 -7.92 8.99
CA PHE A 30 -6.54 -8.00 10.17
C PHE A 30 -5.99 -9.39 10.47
N GLY A 31 -6.52 -10.48 9.92
CA GLY A 31 -6.22 -11.81 10.42
C GLY A 31 -5.54 -12.79 9.49
N GLY A 32 -5.44 -12.57 8.20
CA GLY A 32 -4.91 -13.57 7.25
C GLY A 32 -5.66 -14.92 7.26
N ILE A 33 -6.49 -15.16 8.28
CA ILE A 33 -7.27 -16.37 8.50
C ILE A 33 -8.32 -16.49 7.40
N GLY A 34 -8.23 -17.56 6.63
CA GLY A 34 -9.23 -17.86 5.59
C GLY A 34 -9.03 -17.15 4.26
N THR A 35 -7.93 -16.40 4.04
CA THR A 35 -7.65 -15.77 2.73
C THR A 35 -7.68 -16.79 1.59
N LYS A 36 -7.10 -17.98 1.78
CA LYS A 36 -7.10 -19.08 0.80
C LYS A 36 -8.52 -19.55 0.50
N TRP A 37 -9.37 -19.74 1.51
CA TRP A 37 -10.77 -20.14 1.34
C TRP A 37 -11.62 -19.07 0.67
N LEU A 38 -11.44 -17.79 1.05
CA LEU A 38 -12.12 -16.68 0.39
C LEU A 38 -11.74 -16.58 -1.08
N THR A 39 -10.47 -16.81 -1.39
CA THR A 39 -9.97 -16.79 -2.76
C THR A 39 -10.56 -17.93 -3.58
N LEU A 40 -10.66 -19.12 -3.01
CA LEU A 40 -11.33 -20.26 -3.64
C LEU A 40 -12.81 -19.96 -3.92
N LEU A 41 -13.52 -19.42 -2.91
CA LEU A 41 -14.92 -19.01 -3.07
C LEU A 41 -15.10 -17.91 -4.10
N ALA A 42 -14.19 -16.92 -4.14
CA ALA A 42 -14.19 -15.87 -5.15
C ALA A 42 -13.96 -16.43 -6.55
N GLY A 43 -13.03 -17.37 -6.71
CA GLY A 43 -12.80 -18.07 -7.99
C GLY A 43 -14.01 -18.85 -8.47
N ILE A 44 -14.66 -19.61 -7.59
CA ILE A 44 -15.93 -20.30 -7.89
C ILE A 44 -17.00 -19.25 -8.27
N GLY A 45 -17.07 -18.14 -7.54
CA GLY A 45 -17.98 -17.03 -7.83
C GLY A 45 -17.73 -16.38 -9.18
N VAL A 46 -16.47 -16.19 -9.59
CA VAL A 46 -16.08 -15.71 -10.92
C VAL A 46 -16.57 -16.66 -12.01
N ILE A 47 -16.35 -17.96 -11.86
CA ILE A 47 -16.85 -18.98 -12.80
C ILE A 47 -18.40 -18.89 -12.90
N ALA A 48 -19.08 -18.84 -11.76
CA ALA A 48 -20.54 -18.74 -11.74
C ALA A 48 -21.04 -17.46 -12.43
N LEU A 49 -20.38 -16.31 -12.22
CA LEU A 49 -20.73 -15.06 -12.89
C LEU A 49 -20.48 -15.12 -14.39
N LEU A 50 -19.37 -15.71 -14.83
CA LEU A 50 -19.06 -15.88 -16.25
C LEU A 50 -20.06 -16.81 -16.96
N VAL A 51 -20.61 -17.82 -16.25
CA VAL A 51 -21.62 -18.73 -16.77
C VAL A 51 -23.02 -18.09 -16.77
N LEU A 52 -23.42 -17.47 -15.65
CA LEU A 52 -24.80 -17.04 -15.40
C LEU A 52 -25.03 -15.56 -15.72
N GLY A 53 -24.00 -14.73 -15.72
CA GLY A 53 -24.09 -13.28 -15.93
C GLY A 53 -24.33 -12.88 -17.39
N ASP A 54 -24.51 -11.58 -17.61
CA ASP A 54 -24.65 -11.02 -18.96
C ASP A 54 -23.27 -10.70 -19.57
N ARG A 55 -22.68 -11.68 -20.27
CA ARG A 55 -21.36 -11.55 -20.88
C ARG A 55 -21.23 -10.39 -21.87
N LYS A 56 -22.33 -9.93 -22.48
CA LYS A 56 -22.28 -8.82 -23.45
C LYS A 56 -21.84 -7.52 -22.79
N ARG A 57 -22.15 -7.34 -21.49
CA ARG A 57 -21.80 -6.13 -20.73
C ARG A 57 -20.32 -5.97 -20.50
N ILE A 58 -19.57 -7.07 -20.36
CA ILE A 58 -18.10 -7.02 -20.20
C ILE A 58 -17.36 -7.16 -21.54
N TRP A 59 -18.08 -7.38 -22.66
CA TRP A 59 -17.48 -7.44 -23.99
C TRP A 59 -17.24 -6.02 -24.54
N ASN A 60 -16.35 -5.30 -23.89
CA ASN A 60 -15.89 -3.95 -24.19
C ASN A 60 -14.41 -3.79 -23.81
N LEU A 61 -13.73 -2.79 -24.38
CA LEU A 61 -12.29 -2.63 -24.23
C LEU A 61 -11.84 -2.42 -22.77
N PRO A 62 -12.49 -1.54 -21.94
CA PRO A 62 -12.08 -1.38 -20.55
C PRO A 62 -12.09 -2.67 -19.74
N SER A 63 -13.16 -3.48 -19.90
CA SER A 63 -13.28 -4.76 -19.19
C SER A 63 -12.21 -5.76 -19.63
N LEU A 64 -11.97 -5.88 -20.93
CA LEU A 64 -10.99 -6.84 -21.44
C LEU A 64 -9.57 -6.50 -21.02
N LEU A 65 -9.21 -5.20 -20.97
CA LEU A 65 -7.90 -4.77 -20.49
C LEU A 65 -7.73 -5.01 -18.99
N LEU A 66 -8.76 -4.70 -18.17
CA LEU A 66 -8.70 -4.94 -16.73
C LEU A 66 -8.62 -6.43 -16.38
N LEU A 67 -9.42 -7.26 -17.07
CA LEU A 67 -9.39 -8.72 -16.88
C LEU A 67 -8.10 -9.33 -17.43
N GLY A 68 -7.57 -8.76 -18.53
CA GLY A 68 -6.25 -9.13 -19.08
C GLY A 68 -5.12 -8.82 -18.12
N TYR A 69 -5.15 -7.65 -17.46
CA TYR A 69 -4.23 -7.32 -16.37
C TYR A 69 -4.30 -8.35 -15.24
N ALA A 70 -5.50 -8.61 -14.72
CA ALA A 70 -5.67 -9.57 -13.63
C ALA A 70 -5.21 -11.00 -14.00
N ALA A 71 -5.48 -11.45 -15.22
CA ALA A 71 -5.01 -12.74 -15.70
C ALA A 71 -3.48 -12.77 -15.84
N PHE A 72 -2.88 -11.69 -16.36
CA PHE A 72 -1.42 -11.58 -16.50
C PHE A 72 -0.74 -11.62 -15.14
N SER A 73 -1.25 -10.86 -14.14
CA SER A 73 -0.72 -10.88 -12.76
C SER A 73 -0.72 -12.30 -12.16
N TRP A 74 -1.73 -13.14 -12.43
CA TRP A 74 -1.72 -14.54 -12.00
C TRP A 74 -0.72 -15.41 -12.76
N VAL A 75 -0.47 -15.12 -14.05
CA VAL A 75 0.52 -15.86 -14.85
C VAL A 75 1.95 -15.58 -14.35
N THR A 76 2.20 -14.44 -13.72
CA THR A 76 3.54 -14.11 -13.20
C THR A 76 4.04 -15.08 -12.11
N ILE A 77 3.19 -15.98 -11.59
CA ILE A 77 3.59 -17.06 -10.67
C ILE A 77 4.73 -17.92 -11.21
N PHE A 78 4.80 -18.11 -12.55
CA PHE A 78 5.80 -18.95 -13.17
C PHE A 78 7.23 -18.40 -13.10
N TRP A 79 7.39 -17.10 -12.75
CA TRP A 79 8.69 -16.44 -12.55
C TRP A 79 8.72 -15.51 -11.34
N ALA A 80 7.71 -15.60 -10.47
CA ALA A 80 7.62 -14.79 -9.26
C ALA A 80 8.76 -15.09 -8.31
N MET A 81 9.33 -14.06 -7.68
CA MET A 81 10.36 -14.20 -6.65
C MET A 81 9.89 -15.04 -5.47
N SER A 82 8.61 -14.95 -5.11
CA SER A 82 8.01 -15.73 -4.04
C SER A 82 6.60 -16.18 -4.40
N GLY A 83 6.38 -17.50 -4.42
CA GLY A 83 5.06 -18.08 -4.61
C GLY A 83 4.08 -17.72 -3.50
N LYS A 84 4.55 -17.71 -2.25
CA LYS A 84 3.78 -17.36 -1.05
C LYS A 84 3.22 -15.93 -1.11
N PHE A 85 4.06 -14.96 -1.43
CA PHE A 85 3.62 -13.57 -1.56
C PHE A 85 2.77 -13.35 -2.82
N HIS A 86 3.10 -14.05 -3.91
CA HIS A 86 2.26 -14.07 -5.10
C HIS A 86 0.84 -14.57 -4.78
N LEU A 87 0.68 -15.66 -4.03
CA LEU A 87 -0.62 -16.17 -3.61
C LEU A 87 -1.40 -15.12 -2.81
N ARG A 88 -0.73 -14.46 -1.85
CA ARG A 88 -1.36 -13.45 -1.00
C ARG A 88 -1.89 -12.26 -1.82
N GLU A 89 -1.06 -11.68 -2.68
CA GLU A 89 -1.43 -10.49 -3.45
C GLU A 89 -2.34 -10.84 -4.64
N GLY A 90 -2.07 -11.91 -5.37
CA GLY A 90 -2.93 -12.43 -6.44
C GLY A 90 -4.34 -12.78 -5.95
N SER A 91 -4.46 -13.30 -4.73
CA SER A 91 -5.74 -13.56 -4.07
C SER A 91 -6.59 -12.28 -3.97
N LYS A 92 -6.01 -11.15 -3.59
CA LYS A 92 -6.72 -9.86 -3.52
C LYS A 92 -7.22 -9.44 -4.90
N ILE A 93 -6.40 -9.61 -5.94
CA ILE A 93 -6.79 -9.29 -7.33
C ILE A 93 -7.98 -10.16 -7.78
N LEU A 94 -7.97 -11.47 -7.49
CA LEU A 94 -9.07 -12.36 -7.87
C LEU A 94 -10.38 -12.00 -7.15
N ILE A 95 -10.30 -11.69 -5.85
CA ILE A 95 -11.46 -11.25 -5.07
C ILE A 95 -11.99 -9.91 -5.62
N ALA A 96 -11.12 -8.98 -5.98
CA ALA A 96 -11.52 -7.72 -6.59
C ALA A 96 -12.19 -7.91 -7.96
N VAL A 97 -11.68 -8.82 -8.79
CA VAL A 97 -12.31 -9.22 -10.07
C VAL A 97 -13.71 -9.80 -9.84
N PHE A 98 -13.90 -10.60 -8.78
CA PHE A 98 -15.25 -11.07 -8.43
C PHE A 98 -16.21 -9.90 -8.19
N PHE A 99 -15.81 -8.86 -7.44
CA PHE A 99 -16.64 -7.67 -7.21
C PHE A 99 -16.90 -6.88 -8.50
N PHE A 100 -15.90 -6.72 -9.35
CA PHE A 100 -16.06 -6.10 -10.66
C PHE A 100 -17.10 -6.83 -11.49
N LEU A 101 -16.99 -8.15 -11.63
CA LEU A 101 -17.90 -8.95 -12.43
C LEU A 101 -19.31 -9.01 -11.83
N LEU A 102 -19.43 -9.10 -10.50
CA LEU A 102 -20.70 -9.09 -9.77
C LEU A 102 -21.53 -7.87 -10.14
N VAL A 103 -20.88 -6.72 -10.26
CA VAL A 103 -21.54 -5.46 -10.63
C VAL A 103 -21.68 -5.32 -12.14
N ALA A 104 -20.63 -5.49 -12.92
CA ALA A 104 -20.63 -5.23 -14.36
C ALA A 104 -21.55 -6.18 -15.14
N MET A 105 -21.61 -7.46 -14.74
CA MET A 105 -22.40 -8.49 -15.44
C MET A 105 -23.84 -8.62 -14.95
N HIS A 106 -24.31 -7.72 -14.09
CA HIS A 106 -25.67 -7.77 -13.57
C HIS A 106 -26.70 -7.60 -14.68
N ARG A 107 -27.64 -8.56 -14.81
CA ARG A 107 -28.60 -8.59 -15.93
C ARG A 107 -29.54 -7.38 -15.97
N CYS A 108 -29.94 -6.88 -14.80
CA CYS A 108 -30.84 -5.73 -14.65
C CYS A 108 -30.03 -4.51 -14.17
N PHE A 109 -29.12 -4.03 -14.99
CA PHE A 109 -28.34 -2.82 -14.69
C PHE A 109 -29.17 -1.58 -15.04
N ASP A 110 -29.69 -0.91 -14.03
CA ASP A 110 -30.46 0.32 -14.12
C ASP A 110 -30.03 1.33 -13.04
N GLY A 111 -30.55 2.54 -13.07
CA GLY A 111 -30.26 3.56 -12.07
C GLY A 111 -30.62 3.15 -10.64
N ALA A 112 -31.63 2.28 -10.47
CA ALA A 112 -32.00 1.76 -9.16
C ALA A 112 -30.98 0.74 -8.63
N PHE A 113 -30.42 -0.11 -9.50
CA PHE A 113 -29.33 -1.02 -9.16
C PHE A 113 -28.08 -0.24 -8.80
N MET A 114 -27.65 0.71 -9.64
CA MET A 114 -26.49 1.55 -9.40
C MET A 114 -26.60 2.30 -8.06
N ARG A 115 -27.75 2.92 -7.77
CA ARG A 115 -28.02 3.59 -6.50
C ARG A 115 -27.88 2.66 -5.29
N ARG A 116 -28.29 1.41 -5.41
CA ARG A 116 -28.16 0.42 -4.33
C ARG A 116 -26.69 0.04 -4.10
N VAL A 117 -25.94 -0.27 -5.17
CA VAL A 117 -24.52 -0.60 -5.07
C VAL A 117 -23.74 0.57 -4.46
N MET A 118 -23.96 1.79 -4.95
CA MET A 118 -23.33 2.99 -4.37
C MET A 118 -23.74 3.21 -2.91
N GLY A 119 -25.02 2.96 -2.59
CA GLY A 119 -25.55 3.06 -1.22
C GLY A 119 -24.91 2.05 -0.26
N VAL A 120 -24.62 0.85 -0.74
CA VAL A 120 -23.89 -0.17 0.03
C VAL A 120 -22.46 0.28 0.29
N ILE A 121 -21.75 0.68 -0.75
CA ILE A 121 -20.36 1.11 -0.63
C ILE A 121 -20.26 2.32 0.32
N ALA A 122 -21.12 3.33 0.15
CA ALA A 122 -21.18 4.49 1.05
C ALA A 122 -21.54 4.11 2.50
N GLY A 123 -22.49 3.18 2.68
CA GLY A 123 -22.90 2.71 4.00
C GLY A 123 -21.80 1.95 4.74
N ILE A 124 -21.06 1.10 4.03
CA ILE A 124 -19.90 0.37 4.58
C ILE A 124 -18.76 1.35 4.91
N SER A 125 -18.49 2.32 4.02
CA SER A 125 -17.51 3.37 4.32
C SER A 125 -17.88 4.15 5.60
N ALA A 126 -19.16 4.55 5.75
CA ALA A 126 -19.62 5.22 6.95
C ALA A 126 -19.60 4.32 8.19
N LEU A 127 -19.84 3.02 8.05
CA LEU A 127 -19.69 2.05 9.15
C LEU A 127 -18.25 2.00 9.63
N TYR A 128 -17.29 1.89 8.72
CA TYR A 128 -15.88 1.90 9.07
C TYR A 128 -15.44 3.24 9.67
N ALA A 129 -15.94 4.35 9.15
CA ALA A 129 -15.71 5.68 9.71
C ALA A 129 -16.22 5.78 11.16
N PHE A 130 -17.43 5.27 11.42
CA PHE A 130 -17.99 5.21 12.76
C PHE A 130 -17.17 4.32 13.70
N LEU A 131 -16.81 3.10 13.26
CA LEU A 131 -16.03 2.15 14.05
C LEU A 131 -14.63 2.69 14.37
N SER A 132 -13.97 3.37 13.41
CA SER A 132 -12.65 3.98 13.61
C SER A 132 -12.70 5.12 14.64
N VAL A 133 -13.71 5.99 14.58
CA VAL A 133 -13.88 7.07 15.58
C VAL A 133 -14.27 6.49 16.94
N GLU A 134 -15.12 5.51 16.98
CA GLU A 134 -15.54 4.84 18.23
C GLU A 134 -14.35 4.15 18.90
N ALA A 135 -13.52 3.42 18.12
CA ALA A 135 -12.38 2.69 18.62
C ALA A 135 -11.36 3.57 19.38
N VAL A 136 -11.18 4.83 18.95
CA VAL A 136 -10.28 5.79 19.62
C VAL A 136 -11.01 6.68 20.64
N SER A 137 -12.35 6.69 20.65
CA SER A 137 -13.14 7.52 21.55
C SER A 137 -13.51 6.78 22.82
N THR A 138 -14.36 5.74 22.71
CA THR A 138 -14.82 4.93 23.85
C THR A 138 -14.09 3.59 23.95
N GLY A 139 -13.48 3.11 22.86
CA GLY A 139 -12.64 1.92 22.83
C GLY A 139 -13.40 0.58 22.75
N ILE A 140 -14.73 0.58 22.62
CA ILE A 140 -15.51 -0.67 22.58
C ILE A 140 -15.14 -1.49 21.36
N THR A 141 -15.02 -0.86 20.18
CA THR A 141 -14.59 -1.53 18.95
C THR A 141 -13.18 -2.10 19.10
N LYS A 142 -12.24 -1.35 19.67
CA LYS A 142 -10.88 -1.82 19.93
C LYS A 142 -10.89 -3.07 20.82
N LEU A 143 -11.61 -3.03 21.94
CA LEU A 143 -11.77 -4.15 22.87
C LEU A 143 -12.39 -5.40 22.22
N LEU A 144 -13.32 -5.22 21.27
CA LEU A 144 -13.91 -6.34 20.52
C LEU A 144 -12.93 -6.92 19.53
N LEU A 145 -12.14 -6.10 18.86
CA LEU A 145 -11.12 -6.53 17.90
C LEU A 145 -9.97 -7.27 18.58
N GLU A 146 -9.55 -6.87 19.77
CA GLU A 146 -8.52 -7.54 20.60
C GLU A 146 -8.87 -9.01 20.92
N ARG A 147 -10.14 -9.37 20.88
CA ARG A 147 -10.59 -10.76 21.09
C ARG A 147 -10.41 -11.66 19.86
N LEU A 148 -10.13 -11.06 18.70
CA LEU A 148 -9.92 -11.82 17.47
C LEU A 148 -8.43 -12.13 17.33
N PRO A 149 -8.04 -13.40 17.23
CA PRO A 149 -6.63 -13.74 17.02
C PRO A 149 -6.10 -13.12 15.74
N ALA A 150 -4.87 -12.64 15.79
CA ALA A 150 -4.15 -12.02 14.68
C ALA A 150 -4.58 -10.59 14.28
N ILE A 151 -5.37 -9.87 15.08
CA ILE A 151 -5.59 -8.44 14.88
C ILE A 151 -4.63 -7.65 15.76
N ASN A 152 -3.77 -6.86 15.12
CA ASN A 152 -2.94 -5.88 15.86
C ASN A 152 -3.74 -4.60 16.09
N THR A 153 -4.19 -4.40 17.32
CA THR A 153 -4.96 -3.22 17.73
C THR A 153 -4.08 -2.08 18.25
N ASP A 154 -2.77 -2.27 18.40
CA ASP A 154 -1.83 -1.26 18.90
C ASP A 154 -1.73 -0.05 17.98
N THR A 155 -1.96 -0.25 16.69
CA THR A 155 -2.00 0.82 15.69
C THR A 155 -3.24 1.69 15.77
N ILE A 156 -4.30 1.25 16.47
CA ILE A 156 -5.55 2.01 16.65
C ILE A 156 -5.34 3.07 17.71
N ALA A 157 -5.15 4.32 17.27
CA ALA A 157 -4.83 5.43 18.16
C ALA A 157 -5.20 6.79 17.53
N PHE A 158 -5.27 7.82 18.35
CA PHE A 158 -5.20 9.21 17.90
C PHE A 158 -3.83 9.77 18.31
N ASN A 159 -2.92 9.89 17.33
CA ASN A 159 -1.55 10.27 17.57
C ASN A 159 -1.10 11.35 16.56
N GLY A 160 -0.29 12.31 17.01
CA GLY A 160 0.24 13.38 16.18
C GLY A 160 -0.86 14.15 15.42
N ALA A 161 -1.99 14.43 16.07
CA ALA A 161 -3.18 15.06 15.52
C ALA A 161 -3.79 14.30 14.31
N ARG A 162 -3.72 12.97 14.31
CA ARG A 162 -4.28 12.09 13.27
C ARG A 162 -5.00 10.90 13.87
N LEU A 163 -6.13 10.55 13.24
CA LEU A 163 -6.84 9.31 13.49
C LEU A 163 -6.12 8.16 12.76
N TYR A 164 -5.73 7.13 13.50
CA TYR A 164 -5.37 5.81 13.06
C TYR A 164 -6.46 4.88 13.58
N GLY A 165 -7.42 4.57 12.74
CA GLY A 165 -8.57 3.78 13.15
C GLY A 165 -8.36 2.29 12.88
N ILE A 166 -9.43 1.59 12.49
CA ILE A 166 -9.45 0.13 12.40
C ILE A 166 -8.54 -0.46 11.31
N PHE A 167 -8.09 0.33 10.34
CA PHE A 167 -7.14 -0.13 9.31
C PHE A 167 -5.67 0.14 9.69
N GLY A 168 -5.41 0.79 10.82
CA GLY A 168 -4.07 1.08 11.32
C GLY A 168 -3.24 2.02 10.43
N ASN A 169 -3.84 2.56 9.36
CA ASN A 169 -3.17 3.46 8.41
C ASN A 169 -4.11 4.61 8.01
N SER A 170 -3.75 5.81 8.43
CA SER A 170 -4.58 7.00 8.21
C SER A 170 -4.79 7.34 6.72
N ASN A 171 -3.86 7.02 5.82
CA ASN A 171 -4.04 7.33 4.40
C ASN A 171 -5.06 6.37 3.75
N ILE A 172 -5.01 5.10 4.12
CA ILE A 172 -5.99 4.09 3.68
C ILE A 172 -7.39 4.47 4.15
N GLU A 173 -7.51 4.86 5.44
CA GLU A 173 -8.78 5.32 6.00
C GLU A 173 -9.33 6.54 5.27
N ALA A 174 -8.47 7.53 4.99
CA ALA A 174 -8.86 8.70 4.22
C ALA A 174 -9.44 8.30 2.86
N SER A 175 -8.83 7.32 2.17
CA SER A 175 -9.30 6.85 0.87
C SER A 175 -10.69 6.20 0.96
N VAL A 176 -10.90 5.33 1.96
CA VAL A 176 -12.20 4.69 2.20
C VAL A 176 -13.27 5.71 2.58
N PHE A 177 -12.95 6.67 3.46
CA PHE A 177 -13.94 7.66 3.91
C PHE A 177 -14.28 8.68 2.82
N ALA A 178 -13.32 9.04 1.95
CA ALA A 178 -13.57 9.89 0.78
C ALA A 178 -14.59 9.28 -0.17
N ILE A 179 -14.51 7.96 -0.44
CA ILE A 179 -15.54 7.20 -1.20
C ILE A 179 -16.91 7.42 -0.56
N GLY A 180 -17.00 7.25 0.76
CA GLY A 180 -18.24 7.46 1.50
C GLY A 180 -18.81 8.87 1.32
N VAL A 181 -17.99 9.89 1.37
CA VAL A 181 -18.39 11.29 1.19
C VAL A 181 -18.93 11.53 -0.23
N LEU A 182 -18.13 11.21 -1.26
CA LEU A 182 -18.47 11.52 -2.66
C LEU A 182 -19.73 10.78 -3.14
N LEU A 183 -19.85 9.49 -2.79
CA LEU A 183 -21.04 8.69 -3.13
C LEU A 183 -22.29 9.18 -2.38
N SER A 184 -22.15 9.54 -1.09
CA SER A 184 -23.27 10.01 -0.28
C SER A 184 -23.86 11.31 -0.81
N VAL A 185 -23.03 12.24 -1.30
CA VAL A 185 -23.53 13.49 -1.94
C VAL A 185 -24.46 13.16 -3.11
N ALA A 186 -24.04 12.25 -3.99
CA ALA A 186 -24.86 11.83 -5.13
C ALA A 186 -26.17 11.17 -4.70
N LEU A 187 -26.09 10.32 -3.68
CA LEU A 187 -27.26 9.61 -3.14
C LEU A 187 -28.25 10.55 -2.45
N VAL A 188 -27.78 11.58 -1.73
CA VAL A 188 -28.64 12.62 -1.14
C VAL A 188 -29.31 13.43 -2.24
N CYS A 189 -28.55 13.84 -3.28
CA CYS A 189 -29.08 14.60 -4.41
C CYS A 189 -30.16 13.82 -5.20
N GLY A 190 -29.96 12.51 -5.37
CA GLY A 190 -30.89 11.63 -6.06
C GLY A 190 -31.96 10.97 -5.17
N ALA A 191 -32.06 11.34 -3.89
CA ALA A 191 -33.01 10.74 -2.96
C ALA A 191 -34.43 11.22 -3.18
N GLU A 192 -35.33 10.29 -3.46
CA GLU A 192 -36.77 10.56 -3.68
C GLU A 192 -37.56 10.60 -2.38
N LYS A 193 -37.19 9.77 -1.39
CA LYS A 193 -37.89 9.61 -0.11
C LYS A 193 -37.15 10.29 1.04
N LYS A 194 -37.91 10.84 2.00
CA LYS A 194 -37.37 11.53 3.17
C LYS A 194 -36.37 10.64 3.96
N TRP A 195 -36.71 9.37 4.18
CA TRP A 195 -35.84 8.44 4.91
C TRP A 195 -34.50 8.19 4.17
N GLN A 196 -34.50 8.12 2.81
CA GLN A 196 -33.27 7.99 2.02
C GLN A 196 -32.40 9.24 2.19
N ARG A 197 -33.00 10.42 2.17
CA ARG A 197 -32.31 11.68 2.37
C ARG A 197 -31.67 11.73 3.75
N ILE A 198 -32.39 11.34 4.80
CA ILE A 198 -31.83 11.23 6.17
C ILE A 198 -30.66 10.24 6.20
N LEU A 199 -30.87 9.01 5.72
CA LEU A 199 -29.85 7.94 5.75
C LEU A 199 -28.56 8.39 5.06
N PHE A 200 -28.68 8.90 3.83
CA PHE A 200 -27.48 9.30 3.07
C PHE A 200 -26.82 10.59 3.58
N THR A 201 -27.56 11.47 4.28
CA THR A 201 -26.94 12.60 4.98
C THR A 201 -26.17 12.14 6.22
N VAL A 202 -26.65 11.13 6.94
CA VAL A 202 -25.89 10.51 8.05
C VAL A 202 -24.61 9.87 7.51
N THR A 203 -24.69 9.06 6.44
CA THR A 203 -23.48 8.45 5.85
C THR A 203 -22.47 9.51 5.38
N LEU A 204 -22.96 10.59 4.75
CA LEU A 204 -22.13 11.73 4.34
C LEU A 204 -21.42 12.38 5.53
N SER A 205 -22.15 12.69 6.57
CA SER A 205 -21.66 13.42 7.75
C SER A 205 -20.67 12.58 8.56
N VAL A 206 -20.96 11.29 8.78
CA VAL A 206 -20.08 10.37 9.50
C VAL A 206 -18.75 10.17 8.75
N SER A 207 -18.84 9.91 7.43
CA SER A 207 -17.63 9.76 6.61
C SER A 207 -16.80 11.05 6.54
N ALA A 208 -17.45 12.22 6.41
CA ALA A 208 -16.76 13.52 6.37
C ALA A 208 -16.07 13.84 7.70
N PHE A 209 -16.71 13.54 8.84
CA PHE A 209 -16.12 13.75 10.16
C PHE A 209 -14.87 12.90 10.36
N ALA A 210 -14.93 11.61 10.07
CA ALA A 210 -13.79 10.72 10.17
C ALA A 210 -12.68 11.11 9.17
N PHE A 211 -13.04 11.48 7.92
CA PHE A 211 -12.08 11.96 6.92
C PHE A 211 -11.30 13.20 7.40
N LEU A 212 -11.97 14.14 8.08
CA LEU A 212 -11.30 15.30 8.67
C LEU A 212 -10.33 14.89 9.78
N LEU A 213 -10.73 13.97 10.67
CA LEU A 213 -9.88 13.52 11.79
C LEU A 213 -8.66 12.72 11.33
N VAL A 214 -8.76 12.02 10.22
CA VAL A 214 -7.62 11.30 9.62
C VAL A 214 -6.52 12.26 9.19
N PHE A 215 -6.87 13.46 8.75
CA PHE A 215 -5.97 14.55 8.38
C PHE A 215 -4.81 14.13 7.48
N SER A 216 -5.12 13.38 6.41
CA SER A 216 -4.14 13.00 5.39
C SER A 216 -4.02 14.09 4.32
N MET A 217 -2.87 14.76 4.26
CA MET A 217 -2.63 15.89 3.33
C MET A 217 -2.75 15.46 1.87
N GLY A 218 -2.17 14.29 1.51
CA GLY A 218 -2.28 13.73 0.16
C GLY A 218 -3.72 13.43 -0.23
N ALA A 219 -4.49 12.79 0.68
CA ALA A 219 -5.89 12.48 0.44
C ALA A 219 -6.75 13.75 0.36
N ILE A 220 -6.46 14.78 1.16
CA ILE A 220 -7.17 16.08 1.07
C ILE A 220 -6.94 16.73 -0.31
N ALA A 221 -5.71 16.72 -0.82
CA ALA A 221 -5.40 17.26 -2.14
C ALA A 221 -6.15 16.51 -3.26
N CYS A 222 -6.13 15.16 -3.22
CA CYS A 222 -6.88 14.32 -4.15
C CYS A 222 -8.39 14.55 -4.05
N PHE A 223 -8.90 14.71 -2.83
CA PHE A 223 -10.32 14.97 -2.58
C PHE A 223 -10.77 16.33 -3.12
N ILE A 224 -9.97 17.38 -3.00
CA ILE A 224 -10.27 18.70 -3.60
C ILE A 224 -10.35 18.59 -5.12
N ALA A 225 -9.42 17.86 -5.75
CA ALA A 225 -9.47 17.58 -7.19
C ALA A 225 -10.75 16.78 -7.56
N ALA A 226 -11.09 15.76 -6.79
CA ALA A 226 -12.29 14.95 -7.00
C ALA A 226 -13.59 15.76 -6.85
N VAL A 227 -13.71 16.62 -5.83
CA VAL A 227 -14.84 17.53 -5.64
C VAL A 227 -14.95 18.52 -6.82
N THR A 228 -13.84 19.03 -7.30
CA THR A 228 -13.81 19.90 -8.49
C THR A 228 -14.38 19.16 -9.71
N VAL A 229 -13.93 17.94 -9.96
CA VAL A 229 -14.44 17.07 -11.03
C VAL A 229 -15.94 16.77 -10.82
N TYR A 230 -16.36 16.46 -9.60
CA TYR A 230 -17.77 16.25 -9.26
C TYR A 230 -18.62 17.46 -9.71
N LEU A 231 -18.23 18.67 -9.30
CA LEU A 231 -18.98 19.90 -9.60
C LEU A 231 -18.98 20.25 -11.10
N ILE A 232 -17.90 19.95 -11.83
CA ILE A 232 -17.83 20.12 -13.29
C ILE A 232 -18.87 19.19 -13.97
N PHE A 233 -18.92 17.91 -13.57
CA PHE A 233 -19.78 16.92 -14.20
C PHE A 233 -21.22 16.90 -13.67
N ALA A 234 -21.51 17.55 -12.53
CA ALA A 234 -22.86 17.67 -11.99
C ALA A 234 -23.80 18.56 -12.82
N GLY A 235 -23.27 19.31 -13.77
CA GLY A 235 -24.06 20.13 -14.69
C GLY A 235 -25.02 21.06 -13.95
N LYS A 236 -26.32 21.02 -14.28
CA LYS A 236 -27.35 21.83 -13.61
C LYS A 236 -27.63 21.41 -12.16
N GLY A 237 -27.11 20.25 -11.70
CA GLY A 237 -27.23 19.76 -10.32
C GLY A 237 -26.12 20.25 -9.39
N ARG A 238 -25.13 21.01 -9.89
CA ARG A 238 -23.94 21.41 -9.12
C ARG A 238 -24.24 22.27 -7.89
N SER A 239 -25.20 23.17 -7.98
CA SER A 239 -25.64 24.01 -6.84
C SER A 239 -26.25 23.15 -5.72
N ALA A 240 -27.05 22.15 -6.09
CA ALA A 240 -27.63 21.20 -5.16
C ALA A 240 -26.56 20.32 -4.49
N ALA A 241 -25.58 19.86 -5.24
CA ALA A 241 -24.46 19.06 -4.72
C ALA A 241 -23.58 19.90 -3.78
N LEU A 242 -23.20 21.11 -4.21
CA LEU A 242 -22.38 22.03 -3.40
C LEU A 242 -23.04 22.34 -2.06
N LEU A 243 -24.35 22.63 -2.07
CA LEU A 243 -25.07 22.95 -0.84
C LEU A 243 -25.06 21.77 0.16
N ARG A 244 -25.16 20.53 -0.33
CA ARG A 244 -25.08 19.33 0.50
C ARG A 244 -23.66 19.08 1.02
N MET A 245 -22.66 19.32 0.19
CA MET A 245 -21.26 19.27 0.64
C MET A 245 -21.01 20.30 1.74
N LEU A 246 -21.47 21.54 1.57
CA LEU A 246 -21.34 22.59 2.59
C LEU A 246 -22.17 22.31 3.85
N GLY A 247 -23.38 21.78 3.68
CA GLY A 247 -24.27 21.39 4.79
C GLY A 247 -23.69 20.28 5.68
N ALA A 248 -22.80 19.45 5.15
CA ALA A 248 -22.04 18.48 5.91
C ALA A 248 -20.69 19.05 6.38
N ALA A 249 -19.99 19.79 5.52
CA ALA A 249 -18.63 20.28 5.81
C ALA A 249 -18.61 21.30 6.96
N VAL A 250 -19.57 22.23 7.03
CA VAL A 250 -19.58 23.27 8.07
C VAL A 250 -19.75 22.67 9.48
N PRO A 251 -20.75 21.82 9.77
CA PRO A 251 -20.83 21.15 11.06
C PRO A 251 -19.61 20.27 11.33
N THR A 252 -19.09 19.58 10.32
CA THR A 252 -17.90 18.72 10.43
C THR A 252 -16.67 19.53 10.85
N LEU A 253 -16.43 20.71 10.26
CA LEU A 253 -15.30 21.57 10.64
C LEU A 253 -15.45 22.03 12.10
N VAL A 254 -16.63 22.53 12.49
CA VAL A 254 -16.85 22.99 13.88
C VAL A 254 -16.66 21.84 14.88
N CYS A 255 -17.35 20.71 14.68
CA CYS A 255 -17.24 19.55 15.58
C CYS A 255 -15.83 18.92 15.55
N GLY A 256 -15.18 18.91 14.38
CA GLY A 256 -13.82 18.39 14.23
C GLY A 256 -12.78 19.20 14.98
N PHE A 257 -12.83 20.54 14.92
CA PHE A 257 -11.93 21.38 15.73
C PHE A 257 -12.11 21.14 17.23
N ILE A 258 -13.36 20.98 17.68
CA ILE A 258 -13.63 20.63 19.07
C ILE A 258 -13.10 19.22 19.41
N ALA A 259 -13.25 18.26 18.48
CA ALA A 259 -12.75 16.90 18.66
C ALA A 259 -11.22 16.86 18.81
N PHE A 260 -10.47 17.62 18.01
CA PHE A 260 -9.01 17.75 18.19
C PHE A 260 -8.64 18.26 19.59
N ALA A 261 -9.35 19.25 20.11
CA ALA A 261 -9.12 19.77 21.46
C ALA A 261 -9.49 18.74 22.55
N LEU A 262 -10.51 17.91 22.34
CA LEU A 262 -10.90 16.86 23.29
C LEU A 262 -9.89 15.71 23.33
N PHE A 263 -9.31 15.33 22.19
CA PHE A 263 -8.25 14.32 22.15
C PHE A 263 -6.99 14.77 22.91
N THR A 264 -6.62 16.06 22.82
CA THR A 264 -5.47 16.62 23.55
C THR A 264 -5.72 16.81 25.05
N SER A 265 -6.99 16.85 25.51
CA SER A 265 -7.38 17.01 26.89
C SER A 265 -7.83 15.74 27.61
N GLU A 266 -7.53 14.56 27.04
CA GLU A 266 -7.90 13.23 27.55
C GLU A 266 -9.42 13.01 27.74
N ARG A 267 -10.23 13.77 27.02
CA ARG A 267 -11.69 13.65 27.00
C ARG A 267 -12.23 13.02 25.73
N SER A 268 -11.51 12.02 25.21
CA SER A 268 -11.80 11.36 23.92
C SER A 268 -13.20 10.78 23.82
N ALA A 269 -13.77 10.27 24.92
CA ALA A 269 -15.13 9.71 24.93
C ALA A 269 -16.22 10.69 24.43
N LEU A 270 -16.02 12.00 24.59
CA LEU A 270 -16.95 13.03 24.11
C LEU A 270 -16.92 13.19 22.58
N VAL A 271 -15.89 12.70 21.89
CA VAL A 271 -15.77 12.79 20.44
C VAL A 271 -16.86 11.98 19.73
N LEU A 272 -17.27 10.84 20.31
CA LEU A 272 -18.40 10.07 19.79
C LEU A 272 -19.73 10.89 19.86
N ALA A 273 -19.94 11.63 20.94
CA ALA A 273 -21.10 12.52 21.05
C ALA A 273 -21.04 13.65 20.03
N LEU A 274 -19.85 14.19 19.72
CA LEU A 274 -19.68 15.20 18.66
C LEU A 274 -19.96 14.61 17.27
N LEU A 275 -19.54 13.38 16.99
CA LEU A 275 -19.88 12.69 15.74
C LEU A 275 -21.39 12.58 15.55
N LEU A 276 -22.13 12.19 16.60
CA LEU A 276 -23.58 12.07 16.56
C LEU A 276 -24.26 13.45 16.42
N ALA A 277 -23.74 14.47 17.12
CA ALA A 277 -24.21 15.84 17.01
C ALA A 277 -23.98 16.39 15.59
N ASN A 278 -22.79 16.15 15.01
CA ASN A 278 -22.48 16.50 13.62
C ASN A 278 -23.50 15.89 12.65
N ALA A 279 -23.80 14.59 12.78
CA ALA A 279 -24.78 13.91 11.95
C ALA A 279 -26.19 14.50 12.13
N GLY A 280 -26.60 14.77 13.37
CA GLY A 280 -27.90 15.37 13.68
C GLY A 280 -28.08 16.77 13.10
N VAL A 281 -27.06 17.65 13.25
CA VAL A 281 -27.06 19.01 12.68
C VAL A 281 -27.09 18.95 11.15
N SER A 282 -26.31 18.09 10.53
CA SER A 282 -26.27 17.94 9.07
C SER A 282 -27.65 17.48 8.52
N VAL A 283 -28.31 16.53 9.19
CA VAL A 283 -29.68 16.10 8.85
C VAL A 283 -30.68 17.24 9.01
N LEU A 284 -30.59 18.01 10.09
CA LEU A 284 -31.45 19.17 10.32
C LEU A 284 -31.28 20.21 9.20
N LEU A 285 -30.04 20.53 8.82
CA LEU A 285 -29.75 21.44 7.71
C LEU A 285 -30.29 20.91 6.38
N GLU A 286 -30.13 19.61 6.08
CA GLU A 286 -30.66 19.02 4.85
C GLU A 286 -32.19 19.11 4.79
N LEU A 287 -32.88 18.84 5.88
CA LEU A 287 -34.36 18.83 5.90
C LEU A 287 -34.98 20.22 5.93
N THR A 288 -34.28 21.23 6.46
CA THR A 288 -34.85 22.58 6.65
C THR A 288 -34.30 23.61 5.67
N VAL A 289 -33.00 23.60 5.38
CA VAL A 289 -32.30 24.65 4.61
C VAL A 289 -32.02 24.18 3.19
N SER A 290 -31.42 23.03 3.01
CA SER A 290 -30.85 22.58 1.72
C SER A 290 -31.91 22.46 0.64
N ALA A 291 -33.09 21.91 0.96
CA ALA A 291 -34.18 21.77 0.01
C ALA A 291 -34.75 23.11 -0.48
N ARG A 292 -34.80 24.12 0.39
CA ARG A 292 -35.29 25.45 0.05
C ARG A 292 -34.25 26.28 -0.69
N LEU A 293 -33.02 26.25 -0.22
CA LEU A 293 -31.93 27.04 -0.76
C LEU A 293 -31.45 26.51 -2.12
N SER A 294 -31.54 25.19 -2.38
CA SER A 294 -31.15 24.61 -3.67
C SER A 294 -31.95 25.18 -4.84
N ALA A 295 -33.27 25.40 -4.66
CA ALA A 295 -34.12 26.01 -5.68
C ALA A 295 -33.78 27.50 -5.95
N VAL A 296 -33.30 28.22 -4.94
CA VAL A 296 -32.83 29.61 -5.08
C VAL A 296 -31.47 29.64 -5.77
N LEU A 297 -30.55 28.78 -5.36
CA LEU A 297 -29.19 28.67 -5.94
C LEU A 297 -29.24 28.22 -7.41
N GLU A 298 -30.18 27.35 -7.79
CA GLU A 298 -30.35 26.96 -9.19
C GLU A 298 -30.76 28.13 -10.07
N ARG A 299 -31.57 29.06 -9.55
CA ARG A 299 -31.97 30.29 -10.27
C ARG A 299 -30.80 31.26 -10.43
N HIS A 300 -29.88 31.28 -9.48
CA HIS A 300 -28.73 32.18 -9.43
C HIS A 300 -27.39 31.41 -9.57
N GLU A 301 -27.37 30.37 -10.39
CA GLU A 301 -26.23 29.46 -10.52
C GLU A 301 -24.90 30.18 -10.81
N LYS A 302 -24.91 31.18 -11.72
CA LYS A 302 -23.72 31.96 -12.05
C LYS A 302 -23.16 32.73 -10.84
N LEU A 303 -24.06 33.30 -10.02
CA LEU A 303 -23.68 34.02 -8.81
C LEU A 303 -23.14 33.04 -7.77
N ALA A 304 -23.80 31.90 -7.54
CA ALA A 304 -23.35 30.86 -6.60
C ALA A 304 -21.97 30.33 -6.97
N PHE A 305 -21.72 30.13 -8.26
CA PHE A 305 -20.39 29.74 -8.78
C PHE A 305 -19.35 30.85 -8.64
N GLY A 306 -19.71 32.08 -8.90
CA GLY A 306 -18.83 33.24 -8.68
C GLY A 306 -18.42 33.35 -7.20
N VAL A 307 -19.37 33.17 -6.29
CA VAL A 307 -19.09 33.12 -4.83
C VAL A 307 -18.21 31.95 -4.47
N LEU A 308 -18.48 30.74 -5.01
CA LEU A 308 -17.62 29.59 -4.77
C LEU A 308 -16.18 29.82 -5.23
N ILE A 309 -16.02 30.32 -6.46
CA ILE A 309 -14.69 30.67 -7.00
C ILE A 309 -14.01 31.72 -6.11
N ALA A 310 -14.74 32.74 -5.68
CA ALA A 310 -14.19 33.73 -4.76
C ALA A 310 -13.77 33.15 -3.42
N VAL A 311 -14.57 32.22 -2.86
CA VAL A 311 -14.23 31.49 -1.62
C VAL A 311 -13.00 30.62 -1.81
N VAL A 312 -12.91 29.85 -2.92
CA VAL A 312 -11.75 28.99 -3.22
C VAL A 312 -10.50 29.84 -3.42
N LEU A 313 -10.59 30.94 -4.17
CA LEU A 313 -9.47 31.89 -4.34
C LEU A 313 -9.10 32.56 -3.02
N GLY A 314 -10.08 32.98 -2.23
CA GLY A 314 -9.86 33.52 -0.89
C GLY A 314 -9.20 32.52 0.04
N ALA A 315 -9.64 31.27 0.02
CA ALA A 315 -9.00 30.17 0.76
C ALA A 315 -7.57 29.90 0.28
N GLY A 316 -7.33 29.97 -1.03
CA GLY A 316 -5.98 29.87 -1.60
C GLY A 316 -5.08 31.02 -1.15
N VAL A 317 -5.57 32.26 -1.23
CA VAL A 317 -4.85 33.43 -0.71
C VAL A 317 -4.59 33.31 0.78
N TYR A 318 -5.62 32.87 1.54
CA TYR A 318 -5.45 32.62 2.99
C TYR A 318 -4.40 31.54 3.25
N ALA A 319 -4.41 30.45 2.50
CA ALA A 319 -3.42 29.36 2.65
C ALA A 319 -2.00 29.90 2.39
N VAL A 320 -1.79 30.64 1.29
CA VAL A 320 -0.50 31.28 0.98
C VAL A 320 -0.11 32.27 2.07
N ALA A 321 -1.01 33.13 2.53
CA ALA A 321 -0.74 34.08 3.60
C ALA A 321 -0.42 33.33 4.92
N ALA A 322 -1.17 32.29 5.23
CA ALA A 322 -0.98 31.49 6.43
C ALA A 322 0.38 30.77 6.47
N MET A 323 0.93 30.41 5.32
CA MET A 323 2.26 29.82 5.19
C MET A 323 3.39 30.86 5.27
N ASN A 324 3.12 32.13 4.95
CA ASN A 324 4.14 33.18 4.88
C ASN A 324 4.06 34.19 6.04
N VAL A 325 2.90 34.31 6.73
CA VAL A 325 2.77 35.23 7.86
C VAL A 325 3.28 34.53 9.13
N THR A 326 4.56 34.75 9.38
CA THR A 326 5.28 34.22 10.53
C THR A 326 5.51 35.29 11.61
N GLY A 327 6.11 34.92 12.70
CA GLY A 327 6.48 35.86 13.77
C GLY A 327 7.36 35.22 14.82
N PRO A 328 7.75 36.01 15.84
CA PRO A 328 8.60 35.54 16.92
C PRO A 328 8.06 34.31 17.62
N TYR A 329 8.96 33.46 18.10
CA TYR A 329 8.64 32.28 18.90
C TYR A 329 9.16 32.48 20.31
N THR A 330 8.23 32.44 21.31
CA THR A 330 8.59 32.40 22.71
C THR A 330 8.61 30.97 23.18
N PHE A 331 9.75 30.55 23.78
CA PHE A 331 9.97 29.16 24.12
C PHE A 331 9.01 28.66 25.22
N GLY A 332 8.45 27.49 24.95
CA GLY A 332 7.87 26.52 25.86
C GLY A 332 8.52 25.19 25.53
N PRO A 333 8.06 24.46 24.48
CA PRO A 333 8.75 23.30 23.97
C PRO A 333 9.88 23.71 23.02
N GLU A 334 10.78 22.77 22.74
CA GLU A 334 11.80 22.84 21.70
C GLU A 334 11.18 23.20 20.34
N LEU A 335 11.84 24.08 19.60
CA LEU A 335 11.40 24.50 18.27
C LEU A 335 12.15 23.72 17.20
N TYR A 336 11.41 22.95 16.44
CA TYR A 336 11.93 22.12 15.38
C TYR A 336 11.54 22.64 14.00
N ARG A 337 12.53 22.84 13.11
CA ARG A 337 12.34 23.36 11.76
C ARG A 337 13.24 22.63 10.76
N SER A 338 12.86 22.64 9.51
CA SER A 338 13.67 22.09 8.42
C SER A 338 13.57 22.95 7.17
N GLU A 339 14.68 23.03 6.43
CA GLU A 339 14.79 23.76 5.17
C GLU A 339 15.67 23.00 4.18
N GLN A 340 15.40 23.18 2.89
CA GLN A 340 16.22 22.64 1.82
C GLN A 340 17.33 23.66 1.50
N LEU A 341 18.53 23.40 2.01
CA LEU A 341 19.71 24.20 1.66
C LEU A 341 20.48 23.50 0.54
N GLY A 342 21.08 24.28 -0.35
CA GLY A 342 22.01 23.75 -1.34
C GLY A 342 23.33 23.31 -0.72
N ALA A 343 24.15 22.53 -1.45
CA ALA A 343 25.50 22.22 -1.03
C ALA A 343 26.38 23.48 -0.92
N GLY A 344 27.25 23.53 0.08
CA GLY A 344 28.19 24.63 0.29
C GLY A 344 28.09 25.32 1.64
N GLU A 345 28.75 26.45 1.77
CA GLU A 345 28.75 27.25 3.00
C GLU A 345 27.47 28.09 3.13
N HIS A 346 26.86 28.05 4.33
CA HIS A 346 25.70 28.85 4.70
C HIS A 346 25.96 29.58 6.02
N THR A 347 25.45 30.79 6.12
CA THR A 347 25.53 31.61 7.34
C THR A 347 24.17 31.66 8.02
N ILE A 348 24.15 31.43 9.34
CA ILE A 348 22.95 31.46 10.16
C ILE A 348 23.08 32.53 11.23
N GLN A 349 22.13 33.44 11.32
CA GLN A 349 22.05 34.48 12.35
C GLN A 349 20.78 34.32 13.16
N VAL A 350 20.93 34.21 14.48
CA VAL A 350 19.81 34.05 15.43
C VAL A 350 19.67 35.31 16.25
N GLU A 351 18.53 36.00 16.11
CA GLU A 351 18.18 37.18 16.92
C GLU A 351 17.22 36.80 18.04
N ALA A 352 17.69 36.78 19.27
CA ALA A 352 16.91 36.44 20.46
C ALA A 352 17.17 37.42 21.61
N ASP A 353 16.29 37.43 22.60
CA ASP A 353 16.41 38.22 23.85
C ASP A 353 17.10 37.44 24.99
N GLY A 354 17.60 36.25 24.73
CA GLY A 354 18.35 35.39 25.65
C GLY A 354 19.17 34.37 24.93
N ALA A 355 19.88 33.53 25.67
CA ALA A 355 20.69 32.45 25.11
C ALA A 355 19.82 31.37 24.45
N VAL A 356 20.19 30.96 23.24
CA VAL A 356 19.51 29.92 22.46
C VAL A 356 20.53 28.89 22.03
N THR A 357 20.36 27.65 22.44
CA THR A 357 21.12 26.52 21.90
C THR A 357 20.54 26.14 20.56
N VAL A 358 21.40 26.10 19.54
CA VAL A 358 21.02 25.75 18.17
C VAL A 358 21.74 24.46 17.78
N ARG A 359 20.99 23.47 17.39
CA ARG A 359 21.53 22.26 16.75
C ARG A 359 21.11 22.24 15.30
N ILE A 360 22.09 22.17 14.38
CA ILE A 360 21.87 22.07 12.94
C ILE A 360 22.49 20.78 12.47
N TYR A 361 21.70 19.97 11.77
CA TYR A 361 22.17 18.72 11.21
C TYR A 361 21.49 18.42 9.89
N THR A 362 22.10 17.55 9.10
CA THR A 362 21.53 17.07 7.85
C THR A 362 21.17 15.60 7.96
N GLN A 363 20.14 15.21 7.23
CA GLN A 363 19.74 13.80 7.05
C GLN A 363 19.29 13.55 5.62
N ASN A 364 19.65 12.39 5.08
CA ASN A 364 18.96 11.78 3.96
C ASN A 364 18.00 10.68 4.45
N ALA A 365 17.32 9.97 3.53
CA ALA A 365 16.35 8.95 3.90
C ALA A 365 16.97 7.76 4.65
N VAL A 366 18.19 7.35 4.30
CA VAL A 366 18.94 6.27 4.95
C VAL A 366 19.32 6.66 6.38
N GLN A 367 19.88 7.86 6.58
CA GLN A 367 20.20 8.39 7.91
C GLN A 367 18.96 8.48 8.79
N MET A 368 17.83 8.85 8.21
CA MET A 368 16.57 8.90 8.96
C MET A 368 16.14 7.50 9.43
N MET A 369 16.27 6.48 8.59
CA MET A 369 15.95 5.09 8.96
C MET A 369 16.90 4.54 10.02
N SER A 370 18.21 4.82 9.89
CA SER A 370 19.23 4.40 10.85
C SER A 370 19.26 5.25 12.13
N SER A 371 18.36 6.25 12.27
CA SER A 371 18.35 7.21 13.37
C SER A 371 19.69 7.97 13.53
N SER A 372 20.46 8.09 12.46
CA SER A 372 21.70 8.83 12.38
C SER A 372 21.50 10.21 11.75
N SER A 373 22.49 11.08 11.88
CA SER A 373 22.50 12.42 11.28
C SER A 373 23.93 12.93 11.16
N THR A 374 24.20 13.78 10.19
CA THR A 374 25.46 14.52 10.13
C THR A 374 25.28 15.85 10.83
N GLU A 375 25.87 15.98 12.02
CA GLU A 375 25.81 17.20 12.82
C GLU A 375 26.72 18.28 12.21
N LEU A 376 26.17 19.46 11.95
CA LEU A 376 26.89 20.60 11.38
C LEU A 376 27.20 21.65 12.45
N TYR A 377 26.34 21.79 13.45
CA TYR A 377 26.51 22.73 14.55
C TYR A 377 25.67 22.28 15.76
N ASN A 378 26.21 22.48 16.98
CA ASN A 378 25.48 22.15 18.20
C ASN A 378 26.08 22.94 19.39
N ASP A 379 25.71 24.21 19.52
CA ASP A 379 26.16 25.07 20.60
C ASP A 379 25.20 26.25 20.81
N VAL A 380 25.48 27.10 21.82
CA VAL A 380 24.77 28.36 22.02
C VAL A 380 25.07 29.29 20.85
N ALA A 381 24.04 29.90 20.27
CA ALA A 381 24.17 30.80 19.15
C ALA A 381 24.89 32.08 19.56
N GLU A 382 26.12 32.26 19.14
CA GLU A 382 26.94 33.46 19.32
C GLU A 382 27.32 34.04 17.97
N GLY A 383 26.82 35.24 17.66
CA GLY A 383 27.13 35.94 16.41
C GLY A 383 26.57 35.24 15.17
N THR A 384 27.39 35.11 14.14
CA THR A 384 27.02 34.40 12.89
C THR A 384 27.59 32.98 12.91
N ILE A 385 26.73 32.01 12.82
CA ILE A 385 27.09 30.59 12.71
C ILE A 385 27.37 30.28 11.24
N THR A 386 28.49 29.67 10.92
CA THR A 386 28.81 29.18 9.58
C THR A 386 28.74 27.66 9.58
N ILE A 387 28.00 27.10 8.64
CA ILE A 387 27.86 25.65 8.44
C ILE A 387 28.22 25.30 7.00
N THR A 388 28.69 24.07 6.77
CA THR A 388 28.93 23.56 5.42
C THR A 388 27.98 22.37 5.18
N VAL A 389 27.01 22.55 4.28
CA VAL A 389 26.11 21.50 3.85
C VAL A 389 26.87 20.61 2.86
N PRO A 390 26.91 19.26 3.05
CA PRO A 390 27.60 18.35 2.15
C PRO A 390 27.01 18.39 0.74
N GLU A 391 27.79 17.94 -0.27
CA GLU A 391 27.36 17.89 -1.68
C GLU A 391 26.28 16.88 -1.97
N GLU A 392 25.94 16.01 -1.02
CA GLU A 392 24.90 15.00 -1.13
C GLU A 392 23.50 15.62 -1.03
N ASP A 393 22.50 14.94 -1.60
CA ASP A 393 21.09 15.34 -1.53
C ASP A 393 20.52 15.10 -0.12
N VAL A 394 20.78 16.05 0.78
CA VAL A 394 20.39 16.01 2.19
C VAL A 394 19.38 17.10 2.52
N LYS A 395 18.59 16.84 3.57
CA LYS A 395 17.67 17.82 4.15
C LYS A 395 18.32 18.41 5.41
N THR A 396 18.22 19.73 5.60
CA THR A 396 18.79 20.43 6.76
C THR A 396 17.73 20.68 7.82
N PHE A 397 18.05 20.29 9.05
CA PHE A 397 17.17 20.38 10.20
C PHE A 397 17.75 21.34 11.24
N PHE A 398 16.87 22.13 11.85
CA PHE A 398 17.17 23.11 12.89
C PHE A 398 16.38 22.77 14.15
N SER A 399 17.05 22.48 15.24
CA SER A 399 16.48 22.37 16.59
C SER A 399 16.96 23.56 17.41
N LEU A 400 16.05 24.33 17.93
CA LEU A 400 16.33 25.47 18.80
C LEU A 400 15.76 25.21 20.19
N LEU A 401 16.59 25.38 21.21
CA LEU A 401 16.23 25.20 22.61
C LEU A 401 16.68 26.40 23.43
N ALA A 402 15.82 26.89 24.30
CA ALA A 402 16.16 27.96 25.27
C ALA A 402 15.31 27.82 26.54
N GLU A 403 15.68 28.55 27.57
CA GLU A 403 14.88 28.65 28.77
C GLU A 403 13.46 29.19 28.49
N PRO A 404 12.45 28.75 29.25
CA PRO A 404 11.10 29.26 29.10
C PRO A 404 11.08 30.80 29.20
N GLN A 405 10.29 31.43 28.31
CA GLN A 405 10.13 32.88 28.12
C GLN A 405 11.17 33.58 27.26
N VAL A 406 12.31 32.97 26.94
CA VAL A 406 13.20 33.52 25.88
C VAL A 406 12.44 33.56 24.57
N THR A 407 12.59 34.68 23.85
CA THR A 407 11.93 34.88 22.53
C THR A 407 12.96 35.01 21.44
N VAL A 408 12.91 34.09 20.46
CA VAL A 408 13.61 34.25 19.19
C VAL A 408 12.79 35.12 18.27
N ARG A 409 13.37 36.23 17.85
CA ARG A 409 12.71 37.21 16.97
C ARG A 409 12.72 36.76 15.54
N ARG A 410 13.88 36.31 15.06
CA ARG A 410 14.09 35.76 13.71
C ARG A 410 15.35 34.91 13.64
N VAL A 411 15.38 34.01 12.68
CA VAL A 411 16.57 33.27 12.26
C VAL A 411 16.76 33.54 10.77
N LEU A 412 17.90 34.11 10.40
CA LEU A 412 18.25 34.44 9.00
C LEU A 412 19.26 33.43 8.50
N ILE A 413 19.04 32.95 7.31
CA ILE A 413 19.95 32.08 6.53
C ILE A 413 20.46 32.92 5.36
N ASP A 414 21.78 33.02 5.22
CA ASP A 414 22.47 33.80 4.18
C ASP A 414 22.01 35.28 4.11
N GLY A 415 21.65 35.83 5.26
CA GLY A 415 21.21 37.23 5.41
C GLY A 415 19.90 37.59 4.71
N SER A 416 19.26 36.66 4.00
CA SER A 416 18.05 36.94 3.18
C SER A 416 16.87 35.99 3.43
N MET A 417 17.11 34.73 3.68
CA MET A 417 16.06 33.72 3.91
C MET A 417 15.72 33.66 5.39
N GLU A 418 14.46 33.91 5.74
CA GLU A 418 13.99 33.84 7.12
C GLU A 418 13.38 32.47 7.43
N LEU A 419 13.90 31.78 8.43
CA LEU A 419 13.35 30.51 8.89
C LEU A 419 11.99 30.75 9.58
N PRO A 420 10.89 30.09 9.16
CA PRO A 420 9.58 30.27 9.77
C PRO A 420 9.55 29.79 11.22
N LEU A 421 9.45 30.68 12.21
CA LEU A 421 9.45 30.30 13.61
C LEU A 421 8.04 29.95 14.11
N ARG A 422 7.08 30.84 13.93
CA ARG A 422 5.69 30.69 14.34
C ARG A 422 4.75 31.17 13.25
N TYR A 423 3.87 30.30 12.79
CA TYR A 423 2.80 30.67 11.88
C TYR A 423 1.65 31.32 12.65
N LYS A 424 1.34 32.59 12.35
CA LYS A 424 0.32 33.37 13.07
C LYS A 424 -1.11 33.04 12.68
N LEU A 425 -1.30 32.56 11.43
CA LEU A 425 -2.62 32.31 10.85
C LEU A 425 -3.00 30.83 10.83
N LEU A 426 -2.12 29.92 11.33
CA LEU A 426 -2.40 28.49 11.41
C LEU A 426 -2.46 28.04 12.86
N PRO A 427 -3.44 27.18 13.22
CA PRO A 427 -3.38 26.43 14.47
C PRO A 427 -2.11 25.59 14.55
N GLY A 428 -1.53 25.41 15.74
CA GLY A 428 -0.25 24.72 15.92
C GLY A 428 -0.18 23.32 15.27
N PHE A 429 -1.26 22.52 15.38
CA PHE A 429 -1.32 21.19 14.76
C PHE A 429 -1.30 21.23 13.20
N ALA A 430 -1.91 22.26 12.60
CA ALA A 430 -1.90 22.45 11.16
C ALA A 430 -0.56 23.00 10.69
N ALA A 431 0.02 23.95 11.44
CA ALA A 431 1.33 24.52 11.16
C ALA A 431 2.42 23.44 11.11
N TYR A 432 2.42 22.53 12.10
CA TYR A 432 3.35 21.40 12.16
C TYR A 432 3.27 20.50 10.91
N ARG A 433 2.08 20.31 10.35
CA ARG A 433 1.87 19.46 9.17
C ARG A 433 2.23 20.12 7.85
N VAL A 434 2.05 21.43 7.77
CA VAL A 434 2.30 22.21 6.53
C VAL A 434 3.78 22.56 6.42
N GLN A 435 4.45 22.71 7.56
CA GLN A 435 5.85 23.04 7.62
C GLN A 435 6.69 21.95 6.96
N SER A 436 7.54 22.37 6.03
CA SER A 436 8.50 21.47 5.37
C SER A 436 7.85 20.21 4.75
N PHE A 437 6.77 20.42 4.02
CA PHE A 437 5.98 19.33 3.42
C PHE A 437 6.84 18.30 2.66
N GLY A 438 7.87 18.77 1.92
CA GLY A 438 8.80 17.90 1.17
C GLY A 438 9.86 17.22 2.04
N MET A 439 10.01 17.60 3.30
CA MET A 439 11.07 17.16 4.21
C MET A 439 10.54 16.36 5.42
N ASN A 440 9.26 15.98 5.40
CA ASN A 440 8.75 15.10 6.45
C ASN A 440 9.20 13.64 6.23
N ASN A 441 9.35 12.89 7.33
CA ASN A 441 9.79 11.50 7.32
C ASN A 441 9.05 10.64 6.29
N SER A 442 7.74 10.82 6.18
CA SER A 442 6.90 10.05 5.27
C SER A 442 7.22 10.30 3.78
N THR A 443 7.66 11.51 3.41
CA THR A 443 8.04 11.84 2.03
C THR A 443 9.43 11.28 1.73
N MET A 444 10.40 11.49 2.62
CA MET A 444 11.77 11.00 2.45
C MET A 444 11.83 9.47 2.35
N LEU A 445 11.08 8.76 3.20
CA LEU A 445 10.98 7.30 3.12
C LEU A 445 10.36 6.82 1.81
N ARG A 446 9.37 7.53 1.26
CA ARG A 446 8.81 7.19 -0.05
C ARG A 446 9.81 7.39 -1.18
N GLU A 447 10.61 8.45 -1.16
CA GLU A 447 11.68 8.68 -2.14
C GLU A 447 12.63 7.48 -2.17
N MET A 448 13.03 6.97 -1.00
CA MET A 448 13.86 5.78 -0.88
C MET A 448 13.15 4.53 -1.43
N PHE A 449 11.91 4.26 -1.01
CA PHE A 449 11.15 3.10 -1.51
C PHE A 449 10.94 3.14 -3.02
N TRP A 450 10.73 4.33 -3.60
CA TRP A 450 10.60 4.49 -5.05
C TRP A 450 11.92 4.26 -5.77
N GLY A 451 13.03 4.75 -5.20
CA GLY A 451 14.38 4.49 -5.71
C GLY A 451 14.69 2.99 -5.77
N ASP A 452 14.45 2.28 -4.66
CA ASP A 452 14.69 0.84 -4.58
C ASP A 452 13.72 0.04 -5.45
N ALA A 453 12.46 0.48 -5.58
CA ALA A 453 11.53 -0.13 -6.52
C ALA A 453 11.99 0.00 -7.98
N VAL A 454 12.59 1.13 -8.36
CA VAL A 454 13.17 1.32 -9.71
C VAL A 454 14.41 0.45 -9.90
N LYS A 455 15.29 0.33 -8.88
CA LYS A 455 16.43 -0.60 -8.93
C LYS A 455 15.94 -2.04 -9.17
N LEU A 456 14.93 -2.47 -8.42
CA LEU A 456 14.35 -3.82 -8.53
C LEU A 456 13.64 -4.04 -9.87
N TRP A 457 12.87 -3.06 -10.37
CA TRP A 457 12.23 -3.13 -11.69
C TRP A 457 13.22 -3.36 -12.84
N LYS A 458 14.40 -2.74 -12.78
CA LYS A 458 15.45 -2.91 -13.80
C LYS A 458 15.91 -4.36 -13.98
N LEU A 459 15.67 -5.25 -13.01
CA LEU A 459 15.99 -6.67 -13.10
C LEU A 459 15.06 -7.43 -14.07
N SER A 460 13.78 -7.01 -14.19
CA SER A 460 12.81 -7.62 -15.09
C SER A 460 11.84 -6.56 -15.66
N PRO A 461 12.28 -5.68 -16.57
CA PRO A 461 11.51 -4.48 -16.92
C PRO A 461 10.25 -4.77 -17.74
N ILE A 462 10.22 -5.86 -18.53
CA ILE A 462 9.12 -6.14 -19.48
C ILE A 462 7.96 -6.86 -18.79
N VAL A 463 8.23 -7.96 -18.08
CA VAL A 463 7.21 -8.84 -17.49
C VAL A 463 7.14 -8.76 -15.97
N GLY A 464 8.03 -7.98 -15.35
CA GLY A 464 8.10 -7.82 -13.91
C GLY A 464 8.73 -9.01 -13.18
N SER A 465 8.84 -8.89 -11.88
CA SER A 465 9.44 -9.89 -10.99
C SER A 465 8.40 -10.76 -10.28
N GLY A 466 7.13 -10.66 -10.69
CA GLY A 466 5.99 -11.35 -10.09
C GLY A 466 5.30 -10.54 -8.99
N VAL A 467 4.00 -10.80 -8.83
CA VAL A 467 3.18 -10.12 -7.82
C VAL A 467 3.71 -10.43 -6.42
N GLY A 468 3.83 -9.41 -5.56
CA GLY A 468 4.43 -9.50 -4.22
C GLY A 468 5.97 -9.46 -4.21
N ALA A 469 6.62 -9.18 -5.34
CA ALA A 469 8.08 -9.19 -5.46
C ALA A 469 8.78 -8.11 -4.62
N PHE A 470 8.14 -6.98 -4.33
CA PHE A 470 8.80 -5.92 -3.56
C PHE A 470 9.17 -6.36 -2.15
N GLU A 471 8.27 -7.01 -1.42
CA GLU A 471 8.52 -7.49 -0.05
C GLU A 471 9.71 -8.44 0.04
N THR A 472 9.89 -9.32 -0.96
CA THR A 472 11.01 -10.27 -0.99
C THR A 472 12.27 -9.68 -1.60
N GLY A 473 12.13 -8.93 -2.68
CA GLY A 473 13.24 -8.51 -3.51
C GLY A 473 13.93 -7.22 -3.06
N VAL A 474 13.27 -6.40 -2.24
CA VAL A 474 13.81 -5.10 -1.83
C VAL A 474 15.12 -5.23 -1.05
N THR A 475 15.26 -6.28 -0.25
CA THR A 475 16.48 -6.57 0.53
C THR A 475 17.74 -6.67 -0.32
N ARG A 476 17.58 -6.99 -1.61
CA ARG A 476 18.67 -7.09 -2.58
C ARG A 476 19.21 -5.75 -3.06
N VAL A 477 18.40 -4.70 -2.97
CA VAL A 477 18.69 -3.39 -3.60
C VAL A 477 18.70 -2.23 -2.61
N GLN A 478 18.28 -2.47 -1.38
CA GLN A 478 18.22 -1.43 -0.34
C GLN A 478 19.62 -1.12 0.21
N ASP A 479 19.86 0.17 0.42
CA ASP A 479 21.14 0.66 0.95
C ASP A 479 21.22 0.58 2.49
N TYR A 480 20.07 0.36 3.15
CA TYR A 480 19.93 0.16 4.59
C TYR A 480 18.76 -0.79 4.88
N PRO A 481 18.88 -1.74 5.82
CA PRO A 481 17.82 -2.69 6.10
C PRO A 481 16.57 -2.01 6.66
N TYR A 482 15.46 -2.20 6.00
CA TYR A 482 14.12 -1.80 6.43
C TYR A 482 13.08 -2.82 5.96
N GLU A 483 12.01 -2.91 6.69
CA GLU A 483 10.88 -3.78 6.33
C GLU A 483 9.73 -2.96 5.76
N THR A 484 9.36 -3.24 4.53
CA THR A 484 8.12 -2.74 3.93
C THR A 484 7.58 -3.71 2.91
N ARG A 485 6.26 -3.83 2.84
CA ARG A 485 5.58 -4.73 1.90
C ARG A 485 5.30 -4.07 0.56
N TYR A 486 5.25 -2.74 0.53
CA TYR A 486 4.74 -2.01 -0.62
C TYR A 486 5.56 -0.76 -0.91
N VAL A 487 5.61 -0.41 -2.19
CA VAL A 487 6.33 0.76 -2.73
C VAL A 487 5.72 2.11 -2.28
N HIS A 488 4.49 2.13 -1.74
CA HIS A 488 3.71 3.34 -1.48
C HIS A 488 3.40 4.18 -2.74
N GLN A 489 3.37 3.52 -3.90
CA GLN A 489 2.96 4.08 -5.19
C GLN A 489 2.48 2.93 -6.07
N HIS A 490 1.16 2.84 -6.30
CA HIS A 490 0.55 1.65 -6.90
C HIS A 490 0.98 1.39 -8.35
N TYR A 491 1.17 2.43 -9.15
CA TYR A 491 1.61 2.25 -10.55
C TYR A 491 3.05 1.74 -10.64
N LEU A 492 3.92 2.20 -9.74
CA LEU A 492 5.29 1.70 -9.64
C LEU A 492 5.32 0.28 -9.07
N GLN A 493 4.42 -0.04 -8.13
CA GLN A 493 4.21 -1.41 -7.66
C GLN A 493 3.87 -2.35 -8.82
N ILE A 494 2.87 -2.01 -9.65
CA ILE A 494 2.51 -2.79 -10.85
C ILE A 494 3.70 -2.87 -11.83
N LEU A 495 4.43 -1.78 -12.01
CA LEU A 495 5.56 -1.73 -12.93
C LEU A 495 6.66 -2.72 -12.54
N LEU A 496 6.99 -2.81 -11.24
CA LEU A 496 8.01 -3.75 -10.79
C LEU A 496 7.51 -5.20 -10.73
N GLU A 497 6.23 -5.42 -10.39
CA GLU A 497 5.66 -6.75 -10.22
C GLU A 497 5.25 -7.40 -11.54
N ASP A 498 4.58 -6.64 -12.41
CA ASP A 498 3.99 -7.09 -13.67
C ASP A 498 4.69 -6.48 -14.92
N GLY A 499 5.73 -5.69 -14.71
CA GLY A 499 6.48 -5.03 -15.77
C GLY A 499 5.68 -4.01 -16.59
N VAL A 500 6.27 -3.58 -17.71
CA VAL A 500 5.62 -2.66 -18.65
C VAL A 500 4.35 -3.28 -19.23
N VAL A 501 4.29 -4.61 -19.41
CA VAL A 501 3.11 -5.30 -19.95
C VAL A 501 1.92 -5.16 -18.99
N GLY A 502 2.08 -5.49 -17.71
CA GLY A 502 1.01 -5.35 -16.71
C GLY A 502 0.57 -3.90 -16.54
N LEU A 503 1.53 -2.97 -16.44
CA LEU A 503 1.22 -1.54 -16.35
C LEU A 503 0.46 -1.02 -17.57
N ALA A 504 0.83 -1.43 -18.78
CA ALA A 504 0.14 -1.03 -20.02
C ALA A 504 -1.31 -1.53 -20.04
N LEU A 505 -1.56 -2.77 -19.62
CA LEU A 505 -2.91 -3.33 -19.50
C LEU A 505 -3.74 -2.55 -18.49
N TYR A 506 -3.19 -2.27 -17.30
CA TYR A 506 -3.87 -1.56 -16.24
C TYR A 506 -4.17 -0.09 -16.62
N ILE A 507 -3.16 0.66 -17.07
CA ILE A 507 -3.33 2.05 -17.53
C ILE A 507 -4.27 2.10 -18.74
N GLY A 508 -4.16 1.16 -19.67
CA GLY A 508 -5.09 1.03 -20.80
C GLY A 508 -6.55 0.86 -20.34
N ALA A 509 -6.79 0.05 -19.30
CA ALA A 509 -8.12 -0.09 -18.70
C ALA A 509 -8.61 1.25 -18.11
N LEU A 510 -7.77 1.94 -17.34
CA LEU A 510 -8.12 3.24 -16.75
C LEU A 510 -8.39 4.31 -17.82
N VAL A 511 -7.53 4.44 -18.83
CA VAL A 511 -7.70 5.41 -19.93
C VAL A 511 -8.99 5.12 -20.70
N THR A 512 -9.30 3.86 -20.99
CA THR A 512 -10.53 3.51 -21.71
C THR A 512 -11.79 3.71 -20.87
N MET A 513 -11.73 3.52 -19.53
CA MET A 513 -12.80 3.91 -18.59
C MET A 513 -13.00 5.43 -18.57
N LEU A 514 -11.90 6.20 -18.51
CA LEU A 514 -11.95 7.67 -18.54
C LEU A 514 -12.59 8.17 -19.85
N LEU A 515 -12.24 7.57 -20.97
CA LEU A 515 -12.85 7.89 -22.27
C LEU A 515 -14.35 7.53 -22.31
N ALA A 516 -14.76 6.43 -21.68
CA ALA A 516 -16.17 6.05 -21.56
C ALA A 516 -16.95 7.05 -20.69
N LEU A 517 -16.40 7.44 -19.54
CA LEU A 517 -16.92 8.52 -18.71
C LEU A 517 -17.02 9.83 -19.50
N TRP A 518 -15.95 10.25 -20.18
CA TRP A 518 -15.95 11.49 -20.96
C TRP A 518 -16.99 11.50 -22.08
N LYS A 519 -17.23 10.39 -22.77
CA LYS A 519 -18.26 10.29 -23.81
C LYS A 519 -19.67 10.49 -23.24
N ARG A 520 -19.90 10.05 -22.00
CA ARG A 520 -21.20 10.17 -21.35
C ARG A 520 -21.43 11.55 -20.65
N ARG A 521 -20.53 12.50 -20.73
CA ARG A 521 -20.60 13.80 -20.02
C ARG A 521 -21.84 14.65 -20.31
N LYS A 522 -22.49 14.45 -21.45
CA LYS A 522 -23.71 15.18 -21.80
C LYS A 522 -24.93 14.37 -21.35
N GLN A 523 -25.38 14.61 -20.12
CA GLN A 523 -26.58 13.98 -19.59
C GLN A 523 -27.70 15.00 -19.39
N THR A 524 -28.93 14.54 -19.56
CA THR A 524 -30.15 15.33 -19.24
C THR A 524 -30.65 14.90 -17.86
N ARG A 525 -31.49 15.71 -17.22
CA ARG A 525 -32.11 15.37 -15.93
C ARG A 525 -33.03 14.12 -16.00
N GLU A 526 -33.46 13.75 -17.19
CA GLU A 526 -34.26 12.55 -17.45
C GLU A 526 -33.45 11.27 -17.45
N ASP A 527 -32.12 11.36 -17.56
CA ASP A 527 -31.24 10.19 -17.48
C ASP A 527 -31.28 9.61 -16.05
N GLU A 528 -31.49 8.31 -15.95
CA GLU A 528 -31.59 7.60 -14.67
C GLU A 528 -30.30 7.62 -13.85
N PHE A 529 -29.14 7.90 -14.49
CA PHE A 529 -27.83 8.02 -13.86
C PHE A 529 -27.42 9.46 -13.55
N TYR A 530 -28.25 10.44 -13.89
CA TYR A 530 -27.91 11.88 -13.80
C TYR A 530 -27.28 12.30 -12.47
N TRP A 531 -27.87 11.90 -11.34
CA TRP A 531 -27.36 12.26 -10.02
C TRP A 531 -26.19 11.40 -9.56
N LEU A 532 -26.00 10.21 -10.12
CA LEU A 532 -25.00 9.24 -9.70
C LEU A 532 -23.69 9.36 -10.50
N TYR A 533 -23.79 9.79 -11.75
CA TYR A 533 -22.65 9.88 -12.66
C TYR A 533 -21.54 10.83 -12.21
N PRO A 534 -21.81 12.05 -11.66
CA PRO A 534 -20.73 12.94 -11.18
C PRO A 534 -19.86 12.30 -10.10
N ALA A 535 -20.46 11.48 -9.22
CA ALA A 535 -19.74 10.76 -8.19
C ALA A 535 -18.79 9.72 -8.79
N LEU A 536 -19.22 8.98 -9.83
CA LEU A 536 -18.32 8.04 -10.51
C LEU A 536 -17.12 8.74 -11.15
N CYS A 537 -17.32 9.93 -11.74
CA CYS A 537 -16.23 10.73 -12.29
C CYS A 537 -15.27 11.19 -11.19
N ALA A 538 -15.81 11.65 -10.07
CA ALA A 538 -15.03 12.11 -8.92
C ALA A 538 -14.24 10.97 -8.28
N GLU A 539 -14.88 9.82 -8.05
CA GLU A 539 -14.24 8.62 -7.48
C GLU A 539 -13.13 8.08 -8.37
N PHE A 540 -13.36 8.07 -9.68
CA PHE A 540 -12.33 7.65 -10.64
C PHE A 540 -11.07 8.53 -10.53
N VAL A 541 -11.25 9.85 -10.39
CA VAL A 541 -10.13 10.79 -10.22
C VAL A 541 -9.51 10.69 -8.82
N MET A 542 -10.34 10.60 -7.76
CA MET A 542 -9.86 10.43 -6.38
C MET A 542 -8.95 9.21 -6.27
N ASN A 543 -9.44 8.05 -6.70
CA ASN A 543 -8.70 6.80 -6.62
C ASN A 543 -7.45 6.83 -7.50
N GLY A 544 -7.56 7.33 -8.75
CA GLY A 544 -6.44 7.44 -9.67
C GLY A 544 -5.30 8.33 -9.17
N LEU A 545 -5.61 9.45 -8.52
CA LEU A 545 -4.61 10.33 -7.90
C LEU A 545 -4.04 9.75 -6.61
N GLN A 546 -4.86 9.11 -5.77
CA GLN A 546 -4.39 8.50 -4.53
C GLN A 546 -3.38 7.39 -4.78
N MET A 547 -3.55 6.62 -5.87
CA MET A 547 -2.60 5.58 -6.29
C MET A 547 -1.19 6.10 -6.61
N LEU A 548 -1.01 7.41 -6.82
CA LEU A 548 0.31 8.00 -7.14
C LEU A 548 1.25 8.08 -5.93
N TRP A 549 0.72 8.09 -4.70
CA TRP A 549 1.53 8.26 -3.48
C TRP A 549 1.08 7.43 -2.29
N ASP A 550 0.23 6.44 -2.50
CA ASP A 550 -0.24 5.63 -1.37
C ASP A 550 -0.42 4.16 -1.70
N VAL A 551 -0.51 3.38 -0.63
CA VAL A 551 -0.69 1.92 -0.67
C VAL A 551 -2.17 1.50 -0.58
N SER A 552 -3.12 2.42 -0.70
CA SER A 552 -4.55 2.16 -0.47
C SER A 552 -5.08 0.96 -1.27
N MET A 553 -4.57 0.73 -2.49
CA MET A 553 -4.95 -0.41 -3.34
C MET A 553 -4.44 -1.77 -2.82
N SER A 554 -3.48 -1.81 -1.92
CA SER A 554 -3.05 -3.06 -1.28
C SER A 554 -4.03 -3.54 -0.22
N MET A 555 -4.93 -2.65 0.23
CA MET A 555 -6.00 -2.97 1.16
C MET A 555 -7.18 -3.62 0.44
N ILE A 556 -7.49 -4.88 0.80
CA ILE A 556 -8.49 -5.68 0.08
C ILE A 556 -9.88 -5.00 0.03
N VAL A 557 -10.31 -4.33 1.09
CA VAL A 557 -11.62 -3.65 1.13
C VAL A 557 -11.65 -2.49 0.15
N PHE A 558 -10.63 -1.63 0.15
CA PHE A 558 -10.54 -0.50 -0.76
C PHE A 558 -10.42 -0.97 -2.22
N LEU A 559 -9.61 -2.00 -2.47
CA LEU A 559 -9.47 -2.63 -3.77
C LEU A 559 -10.81 -3.15 -4.29
N CYS A 560 -11.57 -3.89 -3.48
CA CYS A 560 -12.89 -4.42 -3.84
C CYS A 560 -13.92 -3.31 -4.07
N MET A 561 -13.94 -2.26 -3.25
CA MET A 561 -14.79 -1.08 -3.47
C MET A 561 -14.46 -0.41 -4.81
N THR A 562 -13.18 -0.20 -5.10
CA THR A 562 -12.70 0.41 -6.35
C THR A 562 -13.08 -0.43 -7.56
N TYR A 563 -12.91 -1.76 -7.51
CA TYR A 563 -13.30 -2.66 -8.61
C TYR A 563 -14.82 -2.74 -8.79
N ALA A 564 -15.61 -2.67 -7.71
CA ALA A 564 -17.05 -2.52 -7.81
C ALA A 564 -17.45 -1.20 -8.49
N LEU A 565 -16.76 -0.09 -8.18
CA LEU A 565 -16.97 1.20 -8.86
C LEU A 565 -16.56 1.13 -10.34
N TYR A 566 -15.47 0.44 -10.69
CA TYR A 566 -15.12 0.16 -12.09
C TYR A 566 -16.22 -0.63 -12.80
N GLY A 567 -16.82 -1.60 -12.10
CA GLY A 567 -17.99 -2.33 -12.59
C GLY A 567 -19.20 -1.42 -12.88
N LEU A 568 -19.47 -0.42 -12.01
CA LEU A 568 -20.49 0.60 -12.24
C LEU A 568 -20.15 1.49 -13.45
N ILE A 569 -18.88 1.92 -13.58
CA ILE A 569 -18.43 2.75 -14.71
C ILE A 569 -18.63 2.02 -16.02
N VAL A 570 -18.18 0.76 -16.09
CA VAL A 570 -18.33 -0.07 -17.31
C VAL A 570 -19.79 -0.30 -17.62
N GLY A 571 -20.60 -0.71 -16.63
CA GLY A 571 -22.03 -0.98 -16.82
C GLY A 571 -22.84 0.24 -17.25
N ALA A 572 -22.47 1.46 -16.77
CA ALA A 572 -23.17 2.69 -17.07
C ALA A 572 -22.65 3.42 -18.32
N CYS A 573 -21.35 3.31 -18.64
CA CYS A 573 -20.70 4.20 -19.61
C CYS A 573 -20.02 3.49 -20.78
N ALA A 574 -19.64 2.20 -20.66
CA ALA A 574 -18.96 1.49 -21.72
C ALA A 574 -19.96 0.85 -22.70
N GLU A 575 -19.74 1.10 -23.98
CA GLU A 575 -20.55 0.50 -25.06
C GLU A 575 -19.99 -0.89 -25.44
N PRO A 576 -20.85 -1.94 -25.42
CA PRO A 576 -20.45 -3.26 -25.90
C PRO A 576 -20.08 -3.26 -27.39
N PHE A 577 -19.07 -4.06 -27.77
CA PHE A 577 -18.64 -4.14 -29.19
C PHE A 577 -19.75 -4.59 -30.14
N ALA A 578 -20.71 -5.40 -29.68
CA ALA A 578 -21.83 -5.86 -30.50
C ALA A 578 -22.76 -4.73 -30.93
N GLU A 579 -22.95 -3.69 -30.11
CA GLU A 579 -23.77 -2.53 -30.44
C GLU A 579 -23.07 -1.60 -31.42
N LYS A 580 -21.74 -1.50 -31.33
CA LYS A 580 -20.93 -0.72 -32.30
C LYS A 580 -21.00 -1.31 -33.70
N VAL A 581 -20.98 -2.62 -33.83
CA VAL A 581 -21.08 -3.31 -35.12
C VAL A 581 -22.48 -3.12 -35.69
N ALA A 582 -23.53 -3.24 -34.91
CA ALA A 582 -24.90 -3.04 -35.34
C ALA A 582 -25.19 -1.60 -35.80
N ALA A 583 -24.63 -0.59 -35.11
CA ALA A 583 -24.73 0.82 -35.48
C ALA A 583 -23.95 1.14 -36.78
N ALA A 584 -22.84 0.46 -37.02
CA ALA A 584 -22.06 0.59 -38.26
C ALA A 584 -22.70 -0.11 -39.46
N GLU A 585 -23.43 -1.23 -39.25
CA GLU A 585 -24.15 -1.97 -40.28
C GLU A 585 -25.48 -1.31 -40.68
N GLY A 586 -26.10 -0.48 -39.79
CA GLY A 586 -27.29 0.30 -40.09
C GLY A 586 -27.14 1.34 -41.20
N ASN A 587 -25.92 1.64 -41.62
CA ASN A 587 -25.59 2.50 -42.76
C ASN A 587 -25.32 1.73 -44.04
N GLY A 588 -26.24 0.88 -44.47
CA GLY A 588 -26.44 0.48 -45.85
C GLY A 588 -25.43 -0.48 -46.47
N ARG A 589 -25.19 -1.67 -45.91
CA ARG A 589 -24.62 -2.81 -46.65
C ARG A 589 -25.47 -4.08 -46.53
N LYS A 590 -25.88 -4.60 -47.69
CA LYS A 590 -26.66 -5.84 -47.86
C LYS A 590 -26.00 -7.03 -47.17
N LYS A 591 -26.81 -7.80 -46.42
CA LYS A 591 -26.47 -9.09 -45.81
C LYS A 591 -25.82 -10.03 -46.82
N LYS A 592 -24.51 -10.24 -46.77
CA LYS A 592 -23.88 -11.45 -47.29
C LYS A 592 -24.04 -12.55 -46.24
N THR A 593 -24.44 -13.74 -46.69
CA THR A 593 -24.59 -14.98 -45.94
C THR A 593 -23.48 -15.14 -44.88
N GLN A 594 -23.84 -14.99 -43.61
CA GLN A 594 -22.92 -15.22 -42.50
C GLN A 594 -22.70 -16.73 -42.32
N ALA A 595 -21.52 -17.22 -42.72
CA ALA A 595 -20.97 -18.41 -42.12
C ALA A 595 -21.03 -18.25 -40.58
N LYS A 596 -21.35 -19.33 -39.83
CA LYS A 596 -21.35 -19.34 -38.34
C LYS A 596 -19.98 -18.87 -37.83
N ARG A 597 -19.76 -17.56 -37.73
CA ARG A 597 -18.61 -17.01 -37.01
C ARG A 597 -18.81 -17.29 -35.54
N LEU A 598 -17.87 -17.95 -34.92
CA LEU A 598 -17.80 -18.07 -33.45
C LEU A 598 -17.97 -16.68 -32.84
N ASP A 599 -18.93 -16.56 -31.91
CA ASP A 599 -19.15 -15.31 -31.16
C ASP A 599 -17.90 -15.03 -30.30
N PRO A 600 -17.11 -13.96 -30.57
CA PRO A 600 -15.86 -13.71 -29.85
C PRO A 600 -16.09 -13.50 -28.35
N SER A 601 -17.27 -13.01 -27.95
CA SER A 601 -17.63 -12.86 -26.54
C SER A 601 -17.80 -14.21 -25.83
N LEU A 602 -18.26 -15.22 -26.57
CA LEU A 602 -18.37 -16.60 -26.07
C LEU A 602 -17.00 -17.24 -25.91
N LEU A 603 -16.11 -17.01 -26.86
CA LEU A 603 -14.73 -17.49 -26.78
C LEU A 603 -13.99 -16.88 -25.59
N ALA A 604 -14.03 -15.54 -25.44
CA ALA A 604 -13.40 -14.86 -24.30
C ALA A 604 -13.98 -15.33 -22.96
N ARG A 605 -15.30 -15.54 -22.85
CA ARG A 605 -15.92 -16.12 -21.66
C ARG A 605 -15.35 -17.51 -21.36
N ASN A 606 -15.26 -18.38 -22.35
CA ASN A 606 -14.80 -19.76 -22.16
C ASN A 606 -13.31 -19.79 -21.78
N ILE A 607 -12.48 -18.91 -22.35
CA ILE A 607 -11.08 -18.73 -21.95
C ILE A 607 -11.02 -18.26 -20.48
N GLY A 608 -11.83 -17.25 -20.10
CA GLY A 608 -11.90 -16.77 -18.72
C GLY A 608 -12.35 -17.86 -17.72
N ILE A 609 -13.34 -18.69 -18.09
CA ILE A 609 -13.76 -19.84 -17.29
C ILE A 609 -12.62 -20.85 -17.15
N GLY A 610 -11.99 -21.25 -18.27
CA GLY A 610 -10.89 -22.21 -18.27
C GLY A 610 -9.71 -21.74 -17.41
N PHE A 611 -9.32 -20.47 -17.56
CA PHE A 611 -8.27 -19.84 -16.76
C PHE A 611 -8.63 -19.85 -15.25
N THR A 612 -9.85 -19.41 -14.89
CA THR A 612 -10.28 -19.38 -13.49
C THR A 612 -10.40 -20.79 -12.90
N VAL A 613 -10.79 -21.78 -13.68
CA VAL A 613 -10.80 -23.19 -13.25
C VAL A 613 -9.37 -23.66 -12.92
N VAL A 614 -8.39 -23.32 -13.74
CA VAL A 614 -6.97 -23.64 -13.44
C VAL A 614 -6.56 -22.99 -12.13
N VAL A 615 -6.84 -21.70 -11.93
CA VAL A 615 -6.54 -20.99 -10.66
C VAL A 615 -7.23 -21.65 -9.48
N VAL A 616 -8.52 -22.03 -9.59
CA VAL A 616 -9.27 -22.71 -8.52
C VAL A 616 -8.68 -24.08 -8.20
N LEU A 617 -8.27 -24.84 -9.21
CA LEU A 617 -7.64 -26.15 -9.01
C LEU A 617 -6.26 -26.04 -8.36
N THR A 618 -5.44 -25.04 -8.74
CA THR A 618 -4.14 -24.80 -8.09
C THR A 618 -4.30 -24.35 -6.64
N LEU A 619 -5.30 -23.51 -6.33
CA LEU A 619 -5.65 -23.14 -4.96
C LEU A 619 -6.15 -24.33 -4.14
N GLY A 620 -6.96 -25.21 -4.73
CA GLY A 620 -7.40 -26.46 -4.12
C GLY A 620 -6.22 -27.39 -3.83
N GLY A 621 -5.27 -27.49 -4.76
CA GLY A 621 -4.01 -28.20 -4.57
C GLY A 621 -3.19 -27.65 -3.40
N ASN A 622 -3.04 -26.32 -3.32
CA ASN A 622 -2.35 -25.66 -2.19
C ASN A 622 -3.04 -25.96 -0.84
N LEU A 623 -4.36 -25.84 -0.78
CA LEU A 623 -5.11 -26.16 0.45
C LEU A 623 -4.96 -27.61 0.86
N TYR A 624 -4.98 -28.52 -0.10
CA TYR A 624 -4.78 -29.95 0.15
C TYR A 624 -3.33 -30.24 0.61
N ALA A 625 -2.34 -29.62 -0.04
CA ALA A 625 -0.94 -29.74 0.32
C ALA A 625 -0.69 -29.22 1.76
N ALA A 626 -1.23 -28.04 2.10
CA ALA A 626 -1.15 -27.50 3.46
C ALA A 626 -1.78 -28.46 4.49
N SER A 627 -2.96 -29.03 4.17
CA SER A 627 -3.60 -29.99 5.07
C SER A 627 -2.80 -31.28 5.25
N LYS A 628 -1.97 -31.65 4.28
CA LYS A 628 -1.07 -32.79 4.38
C LYS A 628 0.17 -32.49 5.22
N ALA A 629 0.77 -31.31 5.00
CA ALA A 629 1.91 -30.82 5.77
C ALA A 629 1.59 -30.64 7.26
N ASP A 630 0.35 -30.17 7.56
CA ASP A 630 -0.13 -29.93 8.93
C ASP A 630 -0.78 -31.16 9.58
N ALA A 631 -0.84 -32.32 8.89
CA ALA A 631 -1.50 -33.49 9.40
C ALA A 631 -0.76 -34.04 10.63
N PRO A 632 -1.47 -34.51 11.66
CA PRO A 632 -0.83 -35.26 12.74
C PRO A 632 -0.15 -36.53 12.20
N VAL A 633 1.10 -36.72 12.54
CA VAL A 633 1.95 -37.80 12.04
C VAL A 633 2.36 -38.74 13.18
N ALA A 634 2.61 -40.01 12.87
CA ALA A 634 3.02 -41.00 13.87
C ALA A 634 4.53 -40.90 14.18
N ASP A 635 5.33 -40.56 13.18
CA ASP A 635 6.79 -40.49 13.26
C ASP A 635 7.35 -39.48 12.24
N GLY A 636 8.68 -39.30 12.25
CA GLY A 636 9.40 -38.40 11.36
C GLY A 636 9.36 -38.81 9.89
N ASP A 637 9.31 -40.10 9.61
CA ASP A 637 9.28 -40.66 8.26
C ASP A 637 7.98 -40.26 7.56
N GLU A 638 6.86 -40.39 8.26
CA GLU A 638 5.54 -39.95 7.77
C GLU A 638 5.52 -38.43 7.56
N PHE A 639 6.18 -37.67 8.44
CA PHE A 639 6.28 -36.22 8.31
C PHE A 639 7.01 -35.81 7.02
N LEU A 640 8.21 -36.36 6.79
CA LEU A 640 8.99 -36.07 5.58
C LEU A 640 8.26 -36.54 4.31
N TYR A 641 7.60 -37.71 4.36
CA TYR A 641 6.76 -38.16 3.25
C TYR A 641 5.65 -37.18 2.92
N ASN A 642 4.96 -36.67 3.92
CA ASN A 642 3.90 -35.68 3.75
C ASN A 642 4.43 -34.35 3.20
N LEU A 643 5.57 -33.87 3.68
CA LEU A 643 6.24 -32.67 3.15
C LEU A 643 6.61 -32.81 1.68
N SER A 644 7.22 -33.97 1.31
CA SER A 644 7.58 -34.25 -0.09
C SER A 644 6.34 -34.33 -1.00
N ALA A 645 5.29 -35.00 -0.54
CA ALA A 645 4.02 -35.08 -1.28
C ALA A 645 3.37 -33.69 -1.44
N ALA A 646 3.40 -32.87 -0.39
CA ALA A 646 2.90 -31.50 -0.40
C ALA A 646 3.70 -30.61 -1.35
N ALA A 647 5.03 -30.67 -1.31
CA ALA A 647 5.91 -29.90 -2.19
C ALA A 647 5.68 -30.17 -3.69
N LYS A 648 5.25 -31.39 -4.05
CA LYS A 648 4.90 -31.74 -5.44
C LYS A 648 3.57 -31.18 -5.91
N LEU A 649 2.65 -30.93 -4.99
CA LEU A 649 1.30 -30.47 -5.29
C LEU A 649 1.14 -28.95 -5.13
N ASP A 650 1.97 -28.32 -4.32
CA ASP A 650 1.87 -26.91 -4.03
C ASP A 650 2.66 -26.07 -5.03
N LEU A 651 1.96 -25.13 -5.69
CA LEU A 651 2.60 -24.19 -6.61
C LEU A 651 3.12 -22.93 -5.88
N TYR A 652 2.60 -22.62 -4.70
CA TYR A 652 2.82 -21.33 -4.03
C TYR A 652 3.75 -21.42 -2.81
N GLU A 653 3.51 -22.38 -1.91
CA GLU A 653 4.30 -22.57 -0.68
C GLU A 653 5.28 -23.73 -0.80
N ARG A 654 5.50 -24.22 -2.00
CA ARG A 654 6.40 -25.32 -2.33
C ARG A 654 7.79 -25.16 -1.71
N ASN A 655 8.36 -23.96 -1.79
CA ASN A 655 9.70 -23.68 -1.28
C ASN A 655 9.77 -23.82 0.25
N ASP A 656 8.73 -23.39 0.97
CA ASP A 656 8.66 -23.52 2.42
C ASP A 656 8.59 -25.02 2.82
N MET A 657 7.88 -25.86 2.06
CA MET A 657 7.78 -27.29 2.28
C MET A 657 9.07 -28.03 1.96
N MET A 658 9.73 -27.65 0.86
CA MET A 658 11.05 -28.19 0.48
C MET A 658 12.11 -27.81 1.53
N LEU A 659 12.11 -26.56 2.00
CA LEU A 659 13.03 -26.10 3.04
C LEU A 659 12.79 -26.87 4.35
N SER A 660 11.53 -27.03 4.74
CA SER A 660 11.17 -27.83 5.92
C SER A 660 11.64 -29.27 5.79
N TYR A 661 11.51 -29.88 4.60
CA TYR A 661 12.05 -31.24 4.34
C TYR A 661 13.58 -31.28 4.53
N VAL A 662 14.32 -30.36 3.89
CA VAL A 662 15.78 -30.29 3.97
C VAL A 662 16.27 -30.15 5.41
N VAL A 663 15.69 -29.23 6.17
CA VAL A 663 16.07 -29.00 7.58
C VAL A 663 15.75 -30.22 8.45
N ASN A 664 14.53 -30.76 8.34
CA ASN A 664 14.12 -31.88 9.21
C ASN A 664 14.76 -33.21 8.83
N SER A 665 15.21 -33.42 7.60
CA SER A 665 15.91 -34.63 7.19
C SER A 665 17.22 -34.84 7.95
N LEU A 666 17.87 -33.78 8.43
CA LEU A 666 19.09 -33.86 9.24
C LEU A 666 18.84 -34.35 10.68
N GLU A 667 17.61 -34.24 11.16
CA GLU A 667 17.24 -34.62 12.52
C GLU A 667 16.69 -36.09 12.61
N MET A 668 16.70 -36.80 11.48
CA MET A 668 16.22 -38.19 11.41
C MET A 668 17.22 -39.15 12.03
N GLU A 669 16.73 -40.30 12.44
CA GLU A 669 17.58 -41.40 12.98
C GLU A 669 18.58 -41.94 11.92
N TYR A 670 18.16 -41.95 10.65
CA TYR A 670 18.98 -42.37 9.49
C TYR A 670 18.93 -41.31 8.41
N PRO A 671 19.73 -40.19 8.54
CA PRO A 671 19.65 -39.09 7.58
C PRO A 671 20.03 -39.48 6.15
N GLU A 672 20.88 -40.48 5.97
CA GLU A 672 21.32 -40.94 4.65
C GLU A 672 20.18 -41.43 3.77
N ASP A 673 19.10 -42.01 4.37
CA ASP A 673 17.96 -42.52 3.62
C ASP A 673 17.16 -41.38 2.93
N TYR A 674 17.30 -40.17 3.44
CA TYR A 674 16.59 -38.96 2.92
C TYR A 674 17.51 -38.01 2.13
N ARG A 675 18.82 -38.35 2.08
CA ARG A 675 19.86 -37.47 1.53
C ARG A 675 19.64 -37.09 0.06
N GLU A 676 19.35 -38.08 -0.79
CA GLU A 676 19.15 -37.83 -2.23
C GLU A 676 18.03 -36.82 -2.49
N GLN A 677 16.89 -36.95 -1.82
CA GLN A 677 15.76 -36.03 -1.97
C GLN A 677 16.05 -34.67 -1.33
N ALA A 678 16.79 -34.65 -0.23
CA ALA A 678 17.17 -33.39 0.43
C ALA A 678 18.17 -32.59 -0.43
N ASP A 679 19.19 -33.25 -1.03
CA ASP A 679 20.14 -32.64 -1.96
C ASP A 679 19.41 -32.08 -3.23
N GLU A 680 18.43 -32.82 -3.76
CA GLU A 680 17.62 -32.34 -4.88
C GLU A 680 16.84 -31.05 -4.50
N TYR A 681 16.24 -31.02 -3.33
CA TYR A 681 15.50 -29.86 -2.83
C TYR A 681 16.42 -28.70 -2.50
N ALA A 682 17.56 -28.93 -1.86
CA ALA A 682 18.58 -27.91 -1.59
C ALA A 682 19.04 -27.25 -2.90
N ALA A 683 19.38 -28.03 -3.92
CA ALA A 683 19.78 -27.52 -5.23
C ALA A 683 18.65 -26.76 -5.98
N GLN A 684 17.39 -27.05 -5.69
CA GLN A 684 16.28 -26.25 -6.21
C GLN A 684 16.11 -24.95 -5.43
N LEU A 685 16.25 -25.00 -4.10
CA LEU A 685 16.12 -23.84 -3.20
C LEU A 685 17.25 -22.83 -3.37
N SER A 686 18.48 -23.25 -3.68
CA SER A 686 19.62 -22.39 -4.00
C SER A 686 19.34 -21.42 -5.17
N LYS A 687 18.43 -21.78 -6.06
CA LYS A 687 18.01 -20.94 -7.20
C LYS A 687 16.92 -19.93 -6.83
N VAL A 688 16.37 -20.03 -5.62
CA VAL A 688 15.28 -19.15 -5.16
C VAL A 688 15.88 -17.86 -4.60
N GLN A 689 15.42 -16.72 -5.11
CA GLN A 689 15.84 -15.42 -4.59
C GLN A 689 15.17 -15.17 -3.23
N SER A 690 15.89 -15.46 -2.15
CA SER A 690 15.41 -15.32 -0.77
C SER A 690 16.54 -14.83 0.14
N ASN A 691 16.20 -13.98 1.07
CA ASN A 691 17.12 -13.52 2.11
C ASN A 691 17.22 -14.47 3.32
N THR A 692 16.35 -15.47 3.40
CA THR A 692 16.27 -16.39 4.55
C THR A 692 16.72 -17.80 4.24
N ILE A 693 16.47 -18.31 3.02
CA ILE A 693 16.82 -19.66 2.59
C ILE A 693 18.34 -19.93 2.68
N PRO A 694 19.24 -19.04 2.23
CA PRO A 694 20.66 -19.32 2.23
C PRO A 694 21.22 -19.75 3.59
N ARG A 695 20.81 -19.12 4.68
CA ARG A 695 21.27 -19.48 6.03
C ARG A 695 20.99 -20.95 6.37
N TYR A 696 19.80 -21.47 6.01
CA TYR A 696 19.44 -22.86 6.27
C TYR A 696 20.17 -23.83 5.34
N LEU A 697 20.46 -23.41 4.10
CA LEU A 697 21.25 -24.22 3.18
C LEU A 697 22.74 -24.23 3.57
N VAL A 698 23.29 -23.14 4.11
CA VAL A 698 24.63 -23.13 4.71
C VAL A 698 24.74 -24.21 5.80
N ASP A 699 23.80 -24.22 6.76
CA ASP A 699 23.77 -25.24 7.82
C ASP A 699 23.62 -26.67 7.23
N TYR A 700 22.72 -26.87 6.26
CA TYR A 700 22.54 -28.14 5.59
C TYR A 700 23.82 -28.62 4.92
N TYR A 701 24.46 -27.81 4.09
CA TYR A 701 25.67 -28.16 3.36
C TYR A 701 26.87 -28.41 4.29
N LEU A 702 27.01 -27.66 5.38
CA LEU A 702 28.05 -27.92 6.40
C LEU A 702 27.84 -29.26 7.10
N ARG A 703 26.63 -29.58 7.55
CA ARG A 703 26.29 -30.84 8.24
C ARG A 703 26.36 -32.04 7.31
N THR A 704 26.38 -31.79 6.02
CA THR A 704 26.52 -32.84 4.97
C THR A 704 27.90 -32.83 4.30
N GLU A 705 28.87 -32.11 4.89
CA GLU A 705 30.25 -32.04 4.44
C GLU A 705 30.47 -31.47 3.04
N GLN A 706 29.53 -30.65 2.53
CA GLN A 706 29.60 -29.94 1.24
C GLN A 706 30.06 -28.49 1.47
N TYR A 707 31.31 -28.32 1.89
CA TYR A 707 31.84 -27.02 2.36
C TYR A 707 31.87 -25.94 1.28
N GLY A 708 32.17 -26.32 0.04
CA GLY A 708 32.19 -25.39 -1.10
C GLY A 708 30.83 -24.81 -1.39
N GLU A 709 29.79 -25.63 -1.38
CA GLU A 709 28.40 -25.25 -1.57
C GLU A 709 27.89 -24.37 -0.42
N ALA A 710 28.34 -24.65 0.81
CA ALA A 710 28.00 -23.83 1.98
C ALA A 710 28.50 -22.38 1.81
N VAL A 711 29.73 -22.19 1.34
CA VAL A 711 30.29 -20.85 1.10
C VAL A 711 29.57 -20.16 -0.08
N ASP A 712 29.26 -20.91 -1.14
CA ASP A 712 28.47 -20.34 -2.27
C ASP A 712 27.10 -19.85 -1.80
N GLU A 713 26.41 -20.56 -0.93
CA GLU A 713 25.15 -20.12 -0.35
C GLU A 713 25.31 -18.91 0.58
N ALA A 714 26.41 -18.81 1.33
CA ALA A 714 26.71 -17.62 2.13
C ALA A 714 26.89 -16.37 1.24
N ILE A 715 27.55 -16.52 0.09
CA ILE A 715 27.69 -15.44 -0.91
C ILE A 715 26.33 -15.07 -1.50
N LEU A 716 25.47 -16.05 -1.81
CA LEU A 716 24.13 -15.78 -2.28
C LEU A 716 23.29 -15.04 -1.23
N GLY A 717 23.38 -15.43 0.04
CA GLY A 717 22.75 -14.72 1.14
C GLY A 717 23.18 -13.25 1.22
N ALA A 718 24.47 -13.01 1.08
CA ALA A 718 25.03 -11.68 1.01
C ALA A 718 24.50 -10.87 -0.19
N MET A 719 24.38 -11.49 -1.37
CA MET A 719 23.80 -10.83 -2.55
C MET A 719 22.32 -10.45 -2.38
N TYR A 720 21.55 -11.26 -1.66
CA TYR A 720 20.11 -11.02 -1.49
C TYR A 720 19.77 -10.11 -0.31
N SER A 721 20.71 -9.83 0.58
CA SER A 721 20.53 -9.02 1.78
C SER A 721 21.82 -8.33 2.24
N ALA A 722 22.54 -7.72 1.32
CA ALA A 722 23.91 -7.20 1.54
C ALA A 722 24.00 -6.15 2.65
N SER A 723 22.97 -5.34 2.86
CA SER A 723 22.92 -4.31 3.91
C SER A 723 22.52 -4.83 5.30
N ASN A 724 22.21 -6.13 5.44
CA ASN A 724 21.76 -6.72 6.71
C ASN A 724 22.89 -7.45 7.43
N ALA A 725 23.40 -6.86 8.52
CA ALA A 725 24.47 -7.43 9.36
C ALA A 725 24.13 -8.84 9.89
N ASP A 726 22.87 -9.13 10.21
CA ASP A 726 22.45 -10.44 10.71
C ASP A 726 22.70 -11.57 9.70
N THR A 727 22.55 -11.27 8.41
CA THR A 727 22.83 -12.25 7.34
C THR A 727 24.31 -12.60 7.31
N TRP A 728 25.18 -11.59 7.36
CA TRP A 728 26.64 -11.79 7.40
C TRP A 728 27.07 -12.54 8.65
N ASN A 729 26.64 -12.07 9.83
CA ASN A 729 27.01 -12.65 11.11
C ASN A 729 26.56 -14.11 11.25
N SER A 730 25.33 -14.43 10.86
CA SER A 730 24.79 -15.79 11.00
C SER A 730 25.45 -16.79 10.06
N CYS A 731 25.74 -16.44 8.81
CA CYS A 731 26.46 -17.33 7.89
C CYS A 731 27.93 -17.49 8.30
N ALA A 732 28.60 -16.38 8.69
CA ALA A 732 29.96 -16.41 9.15
C ALA A 732 30.15 -17.26 10.41
N ALA A 733 29.22 -17.19 11.38
CA ALA A 733 29.28 -18.02 12.59
C ALA A 733 29.22 -19.52 12.27
N LEU A 734 28.29 -19.92 11.39
CA LEU A 734 28.19 -21.31 10.94
C LEU A 734 29.49 -21.79 10.23
N LEU A 735 30.00 -20.99 9.32
CA LEU A 735 31.23 -21.27 8.58
C LEU A 735 32.47 -21.34 9.54
N ASN A 736 32.54 -20.40 10.48
CA ASN A 736 33.63 -20.36 11.46
C ASN A 736 33.63 -21.62 12.33
N GLU A 737 32.49 -22.03 12.88
CA GLU A 737 32.33 -23.22 13.69
C GLU A 737 32.78 -24.48 12.92
N ALA A 738 32.25 -24.68 11.71
CA ALA A 738 32.52 -25.88 10.94
C ALA A 738 33.99 -25.97 10.40
N LEU A 739 34.55 -24.85 9.98
CA LEU A 739 35.84 -24.83 9.29
C LEU A 739 37.03 -24.65 10.24
N PHE A 740 36.85 -23.88 11.34
CA PHE A 740 37.97 -23.48 12.20
C PHE A 740 37.90 -24.06 13.63
N GLN A 741 36.71 -24.45 14.11
CA GLN A 741 36.53 -24.94 15.48
C GLN A 741 36.30 -26.48 15.54
N SER A 742 36.01 -27.13 14.42
CA SER A 742 35.86 -28.59 14.37
C SER A 742 37.19 -29.33 14.56
N MET A 743 37.17 -30.45 15.26
CA MET A 743 38.35 -31.30 15.44
C MET A 743 38.92 -31.86 14.12
N LEU A 744 38.06 -32.03 13.10
CA LEU A 744 38.44 -32.43 11.75
C LEU A 744 38.23 -31.23 10.83
N THR A 745 39.19 -30.34 10.83
CA THR A 745 39.13 -29.08 10.09
C THR A 745 39.07 -29.35 8.58
N PRO A 746 38.01 -29.05 7.87
CA PRO A 746 37.88 -29.36 6.44
C PRO A 746 39.02 -28.77 5.59
N LEU A 747 39.55 -27.62 5.99
CA LEU A 747 40.70 -26.96 5.32
C LEU A 747 42.02 -27.78 5.35
N LEU A 748 42.10 -28.84 6.18
CA LEU A 748 43.25 -29.75 6.18
C LEU A 748 42.97 -31.04 5.39
N THR A 749 41.73 -31.42 5.15
CA THR A 749 41.31 -32.70 4.53
C THR A 749 40.82 -32.54 3.10
N GLU A 750 40.27 -31.39 2.76
CA GLU A 750 39.73 -31.04 1.43
C GLU A 750 40.80 -30.33 0.58
N ASP A 751 40.46 -30.08 -0.71
CA ASP A 751 41.25 -29.24 -1.58
C ASP A 751 41.18 -27.79 -1.09
N ARG A 752 42.11 -27.42 -0.26
CA ARG A 752 42.17 -26.18 0.52
C ARG A 752 42.14 -24.93 -0.36
N GLU A 753 42.79 -24.95 -1.53
CA GLU A 753 42.96 -23.79 -2.37
C GLU A 753 41.61 -23.26 -2.94
N PRO A 754 40.70 -24.10 -3.53
CA PRO A 754 39.41 -23.67 -3.95
C PRO A 754 38.51 -23.17 -2.79
N LEU A 755 38.58 -23.81 -1.61
CA LEU A 755 37.75 -23.40 -0.48
C LEU A 755 38.19 -22.05 0.09
N MET A 756 39.53 -21.82 0.22
CA MET A 756 40.05 -20.53 0.64
C MET A 756 39.76 -19.41 -0.37
N ALA A 757 39.78 -19.72 -1.67
CA ALA A 757 39.37 -18.76 -2.70
C ALA A 757 37.93 -18.30 -2.54
N LYS A 758 36.99 -19.25 -2.24
CA LYS A 758 35.57 -18.94 -1.97
C LYS A 758 35.40 -18.13 -0.68
N LEU A 759 36.09 -18.49 0.41
CA LEU A 759 36.05 -17.72 1.66
C LEU A 759 36.57 -16.29 1.48
N THR A 760 37.62 -16.13 0.68
CA THR A 760 38.13 -14.81 0.32
C THR A 760 37.12 -14.01 -0.48
N ALA A 761 36.46 -14.64 -1.45
CA ALA A 761 35.38 -14.00 -2.22
C ALA A 761 34.20 -13.57 -1.34
N TYR A 762 33.84 -14.34 -0.31
CA TYR A 762 32.81 -13.99 0.65
C TYR A 762 33.18 -12.73 1.46
N ARG A 763 34.42 -12.64 1.97
CA ARG A 763 34.92 -11.45 2.64
C ARG A 763 34.96 -10.24 1.69
N ASP A 764 35.54 -10.42 0.50
CA ASP A 764 35.69 -9.34 -0.49
C ASP A 764 34.33 -8.80 -0.94
N ALA A 765 33.26 -9.61 -0.92
CA ALA A 765 31.90 -9.17 -1.19
C ALA A 765 31.40 -8.15 -0.14
N LEU A 766 31.77 -8.33 1.14
CA LEU A 766 31.46 -7.35 2.19
C LEU A 766 32.23 -6.06 2.01
N GLU A 767 33.55 -6.16 1.73
CA GLU A 767 34.38 -4.99 1.50
C GLU A 767 33.87 -4.17 0.30
N ALA A 768 33.48 -4.85 -0.78
CA ALA A 768 32.92 -4.21 -1.96
C ALA A 768 31.56 -3.53 -1.65
N HIS A 769 30.72 -4.16 -0.84
CA HIS A 769 29.47 -3.57 -0.39
C HIS A 769 29.75 -2.31 0.45
N ASN A 770 30.59 -2.41 1.47
CA ASN A 770 30.87 -1.32 2.40
C ASN A 770 31.56 -0.13 1.72
N ALA A 771 32.38 -0.36 0.68
CA ALA A 771 33.01 0.71 -0.10
C ALA A 771 32.01 1.60 -0.84
N GLY A 772 30.82 1.07 -1.16
CA GLY A 772 29.72 1.79 -1.82
C GLY A 772 28.54 2.12 -0.92
N ALA A 773 28.50 1.56 0.29
CA ALA A 773 27.34 1.71 1.19
C ALA A 773 27.37 3.06 1.91
N TYR A 774 26.21 3.71 2.00
CA TYR A 774 26.06 4.93 2.78
C TYR A 774 26.24 4.69 4.30
N VAL A 775 25.73 3.56 4.79
CA VAL A 775 25.96 3.04 6.14
C VAL A 775 26.65 1.69 5.99
N PRO A 776 27.93 1.60 6.28
CA PRO A 776 28.66 0.33 6.24
C PRO A 776 28.02 -0.70 7.18
N VAL A 777 28.03 -1.95 6.78
CA VAL A 777 27.58 -3.07 7.63
C VAL A 777 28.61 -3.24 8.75
N GLU A 778 28.16 -3.10 9.99
CA GLU A 778 28.96 -3.35 11.18
C GLU A 778 28.83 -4.82 11.59
N LEU A 779 29.94 -5.52 11.60
CA LEU A 779 30.02 -6.91 12.01
C LEU A 779 30.16 -7.03 13.54
N ASN A 780 29.73 -8.15 14.10
CA ASN A 780 30.07 -8.50 15.47
C ASN A 780 31.58 -8.91 15.58
N GLU A 781 32.11 -8.93 16.79
CA GLU A 781 33.51 -9.24 17.05
C GLU A 781 33.91 -10.61 16.52
N GLU A 782 33.03 -11.60 16.61
CA GLU A 782 33.27 -12.96 16.14
C GLU A 782 33.40 -13.05 14.63
N THR A 783 32.50 -12.39 13.90
CA THR A 783 32.56 -12.35 12.43
C THR A 783 33.76 -11.55 11.93
N GLN A 784 34.12 -10.46 12.61
CA GLN A 784 35.32 -9.72 12.29
C GLN A 784 36.56 -10.58 12.46
N ALA A 785 36.70 -11.30 13.59
CA ALA A 785 37.81 -12.21 13.83
C ALA A 785 37.88 -13.34 12.78
N PHE A 786 36.69 -13.86 12.35
CA PHE A 786 36.59 -14.85 11.27
C PHE A 786 37.18 -14.33 9.94
N PHE A 787 36.82 -13.11 9.54
CA PHE A 787 37.36 -12.50 8.32
C PHE A 787 38.84 -12.15 8.43
N ASP A 788 39.30 -11.68 9.58
CA ASP A 788 40.71 -11.41 9.83
C ASP A 788 41.53 -12.70 9.74
N LYS A 789 40.99 -13.81 10.25
CA LYS A 789 41.62 -15.14 10.15
C LYS A 789 41.76 -15.62 8.71
N ILE A 790 40.78 -15.38 7.85
CA ILE A 790 40.84 -15.67 6.40
C ILE A 790 42.04 -14.94 5.77
N VAL A 791 42.26 -13.66 6.13
CA VAL A 791 43.38 -12.86 5.62
C VAL A 791 44.72 -13.48 6.02
N VAL A 792 44.88 -13.85 7.30
CA VAL A 792 46.11 -14.45 7.82
C VAL A 792 46.40 -15.78 7.15
N LEU A 793 45.39 -16.65 7.01
CA LEU A 793 45.51 -17.97 6.38
C LEU A 793 45.91 -17.87 4.90
N ASN A 794 45.37 -16.91 4.16
CA ASN A 794 45.79 -16.65 2.78
C ASN A 794 47.29 -16.29 2.66
N GLY A 795 47.85 -15.64 3.67
CA GLY A 795 49.29 -15.36 3.73
C GLY A 795 50.19 -16.58 3.98
N CYS A 796 49.60 -17.70 4.40
CA CYS A 796 50.31 -18.94 4.76
C CYS A 796 50.02 -20.11 3.79
N MET A 797 49.34 -19.87 2.66
CA MET A 797 48.86 -20.92 1.76
C MET A 797 49.92 -21.88 1.24
N ASP A 798 51.18 -21.40 1.04
CA ASP A 798 52.30 -22.15 0.49
C ASP A 798 53.08 -22.97 1.54
N ASP A 799 52.78 -22.82 2.83
CA ASP A 799 53.42 -23.51 3.95
C ASP A 799 52.39 -24.30 4.77
N ASP A 800 52.30 -25.60 4.50
CA ASP A 800 51.32 -26.50 5.14
C ASP A 800 51.45 -26.53 6.66
N ARG A 801 52.67 -26.38 7.19
CA ARG A 801 52.87 -26.37 8.64
C ARG A 801 52.40 -25.07 9.25
N LEU A 802 52.80 -23.96 8.66
CA LEU A 802 52.40 -22.63 9.14
C LEU A 802 50.90 -22.41 9.00
N PHE A 803 50.32 -22.90 7.90
CA PHE A 803 48.86 -22.89 7.70
C PHE A 803 48.11 -23.64 8.81
N ALA A 804 48.55 -24.88 9.10
CA ALA A 804 47.93 -25.69 10.15
C ALA A 804 48.11 -25.07 11.55
N GLU A 805 49.34 -24.57 11.85
CA GLU A 805 49.59 -23.86 13.12
C GLU A 805 48.70 -22.61 13.26
N THR A 806 48.55 -21.80 12.20
CA THR A 806 47.69 -20.62 12.19
C THR A 806 46.21 -20.98 12.31
N LEU A 807 45.79 -22.07 11.66
CA LEU A 807 44.40 -22.53 11.70
C LEU A 807 43.91 -22.81 13.13
N PHE A 808 44.79 -23.34 13.99
CA PHE A 808 44.44 -23.73 15.36
C PHE A 808 44.82 -22.70 16.44
N THR A 809 45.62 -21.67 16.15
CA THR A 809 46.14 -20.72 17.16
C THR A 809 45.38 -19.43 17.26
N THR A 810 44.55 -19.09 16.33
CA THR A 810 43.71 -17.88 16.35
C THR A 810 42.24 -18.22 16.42
#